data_eeb5c0a359f8b5f2e4012b607e70d227
#
_entry.id   eeb5c0a359f8b5f2e4012b607e70d227
#
_cell.length_a   1.000
_cell.length_b   1.000
_cell.length_c   1.000
_cell.angle_alpha   90.00
_cell.angle_beta   90.00
_cell.angle_gamma   90.00
#
_symmetry.space_group_name_H-M   'P 1'
#
loop_
_entity.id
_entity.type
_entity.pdbx_description
1 polymer ?
#
loop_
_entity_poly.entity_id
_entity_poly.type
_entity_poly.pdbx_seq_one_letter_code
_entity_poly.pdbx_strand_id
1 'polypeptide(L)'
;MDGGATAGDHLVVFTPSGKRGRVPHGTTVLDAARRLGVDLDSVCGGRGICSKCQCSPGAGDFPKHGLTVGPDALSPRNAVEARYDRVRGLAADRRLGCQAIVQGDVLIDVPPESQVHRQVVRKAASDRAVTADPAVRAYVVAVEEPDMDAPSGDLERLRAALARDHGLDGLTVPLQVLTGLQGALRRGGWTVTVAVDAETGVVAAVWPGARDAALLGLAVDLGSTTIAAHLCDLSDGAVLASGGVMNPQIRFGEDLMSRVSYAMMNPGGTAEMTGAVRGALDALAGELCAEAGRDRGDVVDAAIVCNPVMHHLLLGIDPSELGQAPFALAAGDAQRLGAAELGLALAPGARAYLLPCIAGHVGADAAAVALAEAPDAADAVTLVVDVGTNAELILVDRRGLLACSSPTGPAFEGAQISAGQRAAPGAIERVRIDPDTKRARVRVIGCEAWSDEPGFDAAVTGICGSGIIEAVAEMRLAGLMDPSGLIGSAEATGCADCVPEGRTHAYRLWSDGTRDVMVTQTDVRAIQLAKSALYAGARLLMDEAGVDAVDRVTLAGAFGAHISPVHAMVLGMIPDAPLDRVGSAGNAAGHGARMALCDRGARTRVEALVRRIRKVETAVAPRFQEHFVAANAIPHASDPFPHLGPLPRVAFGAGGGGGRRRRR
;
A
#
# COMPACT_ATOMS: atom_id res chain seq x y z
N MET A 1 -32.67 -11.89 9.45
CA MET A 1 -33.43 -12.54 8.35
C MET A 1 -32.73 -13.87 8.11
N ASP A 2 -33.39 -14.96 8.53
CA ASP A 2 -32.89 -16.31 8.27
C ASP A 2 -32.96 -16.61 6.77
N GLY A 3 -31.81 -16.60 6.11
CA GLY A 3 -31.66 -17.07 4.75
C GLY A 3 -31.89 -18.59 4.73
N GLY A 4 -32.95 -19.05 4.08
CA GLY A 4 -33.28 -20.47 3.96
C GLY A 4 -32.11 -21.28 3.43
N ALA A 5 -31.71 -22.31 4.18
CA ALA A 5 -30.68 -23.25 3.80
C ALA A 5 -31.07 -23.98 2.52
N THR A 6 -30.30 -23.81 1.44
CA THR A 6 -30.39 -24.68 0.26
C THR A 6 -29.79 -26.05 0.60
N ALA A 7 -30.34 -27.13 0.08
CA ALA A 7 -29.80 -28.47 0.28
C ALA A 7 -28.38 -28.54 -0.34
N GLY A 8 -27.34 -28.45 0.51
CA GLY A 8 -25.93 -28.44 0.09
C GLY A 8 -25.05 -27.40 0.79
N ASP A 9 -25.63 -26.54 1.68
CA ASP A 9 -24.86 -25.57 2.44
C ASP A 9 -24.36 -26.15 3.77
N HIS A 10 -23.09 -25.92 4.11
CA HIS A 10 -22.42 -26.37 5.32
C HIS A 10 -22.16 -25.25 6.29
N LEU A 11 -22.32 -25.50 7.58
CA LEU A 11 -21.97 -24.55 8.64
C LEU A 11 -20.46 -24.55 8.86
N VAL A 12 -19.83 -23.40 8.71
CA VAL A 12 -18.42 -23.19 9.05
C VAL A 12 -18.34 -22.25 10.25
N VAL A 13 -17.59 -22.67 11.26
CA VAL A 13 -17.30 -21.89 12.46
C VAL A 13 -15.80 -21.65 12.55
N PHE A 14 -15.41 -20.38 12.66
CA PHE A 14 -13.98 -20.00 12.80
C PHE A 14 -13.66 -19.61 14.23
N THR A 15 -12.58 -20.21 14.78
CA THR A 15 -11.98 -19.81 16.06
C THR A 15 -10.63 -19.14 15.82
N PRO A 16 -10.19 -18.21 16.68
CA PRO A 16 -10.85 -17.71 17.90
C PRO A 16 -11.92 -16.64 17.62
N SER A 17 -12.13 -16.21 16.37
CA SER A 17 -13.02 -15.08 16.04
C SER A 17 -14.49 -15.31 16.41
N GLY A 18 -14.93 -16.57 16.52
CA GLY A 18 -16.33 -16.94 16.76
C GLY A 18 -17.26 -16.69 15.57
N LYS A 19 -16.74 -16.17 14.44
CA LYS A 19 -17.53 -15.91 13.23
C LYS A 19 -17.99 -17.23 12.62
N ARG A 20 -19.25 -17.27 12.18
CA ARG A 20 -19.85 -18.48 11.61
C ARG A 20 -20.91 -18.14 10.57
N GLY A 21 -21.10 -19.05 9.65
CA GLY A 21 -22.13 -18.93 8.62
C GLY A 21 -22.17 -20.16 7.73
N ARG A 22 -23.20 -20.23 6.87
CA ARG A 22 -23.34 -21.31 5.92
C ARG A 22 -22.67 -20.95 4.59
N VAL A 23 -21.95 -21.91 4.03
CA VAL A 23 -21.30 -21.78 2.72
C VAL A 23 -21.67 -22.99 1.85
N PRO A 24 -21.75 -22.82 0.52
CA PRO A 24 -22.02 -23.92 -0.41
C PRO A 24 -20.98 -25.03 -0.31
N HIS A 25 -21.41 -26.28 -0.53
CA HIS A 25 -20.50 -27.40 -0.72
C HIS A 25 -19.49 -27.10 -1.82
N GLY A 26 -18.23 -27.42 -1.61
CA GLY A 26 -17.16 -27.14 -2.58
C GLY A 26 -16.46 -25.79 -2.39
N THR A 27 -16.89 -24.95 -1.44
CA THR A 27 -16.21 -23.69 -1.09
C THR A 27 -14.89 -23.99 -0.41
N THR A 28 -13.80 -23.28 -0.78
CA THR A 28 -12.52 -23.41 -0.03
C THR A 28 -12.65 -22.77 1.35
N VAL A 29 -11.87 -23.27 2.34
CA VAL A 29 -11.84 -22.65 3.67
C VAL A 29 -11.45 -21.17 3.61
N LEU A 30 -10.52 -20.82 2.71
CA LEU A 30 -10.12 -19.43 2.49
C LEU A 30 -11.29 -18.55 1.98
N ASP A 31 -12.08 -19.07 1.03
CA ASP A 31 -13.22 -18.32 0.50
C ASP A 31 -14.37 -18.25 1.52
N ALA A 32 -14.55 -19.31 2.33
CA ALA A 32 -15.47 -19.28 3.47
C ALA A 32 -15.05 -18.21 4.49
N ALA A 33 -13.75 -18.14 4.83
CA ALA A 33 -13.20 -17.10 5.71
C ALA A 33 -13.48 -15.69 5.15
N ARG A 34 -13.23 -15.48 3.87
CA ARG A 34 -13.50 -14.21 3.17
C ARG A 34 -14.96 -13.80 3.23
N ARG A 35 -15.88 -14.73 2.90
CA ARG A 35 -17.34 -14.48 2.94
C ARG A 35 -17.83 -14.14 4.33
N LEU A 36 -17.25 -14.74 5.36
CA LEU A 36 -17.64 -14.54 6.75
C LEU A 36 -16.84 -13.40 7.45
N GLY A 37 -15.94 -12.74 6.72
CA GLY A 37 -15.11 -11.66 7.23
C GLY A 37 -14.11 -12.12 8.28
N VAL A 38 -13.60 -13.35 8.18
CA VAL A 38 -12.56 -13.89 9.06
C VAL A 38 -11.20 -13.54 8.51
N ASP A 39 -10.32 -13.07 9.38
CA ASP A 39 -8.94 -12.73 9.04
C ASP A 39 -8.10 -14.01 8.86
N LEU A 40 -8.07 -14.54 7.66
CA LEU A 40 -7.18 -15.63 7.24
C LEU A 40 -6.28 -15.11 6.13
N ASP A 41 -4.99 -15.00 6.41
CA ASP A 41 -4.01 -14.41 5.52
C ASP A 41 -3.76 -15.28 4.26
N SER A 42 -3.58 -14.64 3.11
CA SER A 42 -3.29 -15.34 1.85
C SER A 42 -2.62 -14.44 0.84
N VAL A 43 -1.29 -14.46 0.80
CA VAL A 43 -0.47 -13.60 -0.09
C VAL A 43 -0.29 -14.14 -1.50
N CYS A 44 -0.57 -15.42 -1.76
CA CYS A 44 -0.34 -16.03 -3.08
C CYS A 44 -1.60 -16.13 -3.96
N GLY A 45 -2.71 -15.52 -3.59
CA GLY A 45 -3.94 -15.59 -4.36
C GLY A 45 -4.53 -17.01 -4.46
N GLY A 46 -4.34 -17.85 -3.43
CA GLY A 46 -4.90 -19.21 -3.41
C GLY A 46 -4.03 -20.29 -4.07
N ARG A 47 -2.81 -19.99 -4.51
CA ARG A 47 -1.92 -20.94 -5.21
C ARG A 47 -1.25 -21.99 -4.31
N GLY A 48 -1.45 -21.95 -2.99
CA GLY A 48 -0.90 -22.94 -2.03
C GLY A 48 0.61 -22.86 -1.85
N ILE A 49 1.25 -21.68 -2.01
CA ILE A 49 2.72 -21.54 -1.96
C ILE A 49 3.25 -20.60 -0.88
N CYS A 50 2.39 -19.79 -0.23
CA CYS A 50 2.85 -18.70 0.66
C CYS A 50 2.89 -19.06 2.15
N SER A 51 2.40 -20.20 2.57
CA SER A 51 2.31 -20.63 3.98
C SER A 51 1.32 -19.84 4.88
N LYS A 52 0.70 -18.78 4.38
CA LYS A 52 -0.06 -17.82 5.20
C LYS A 52 -1.48 -18.27 5.55
N CYS A 53 -2.13 -19.07 4.69
CA CYS A 53 -3.50 -19.55 4.92
C CYS A 53 -3.57 -20.88 5.68
N GLN A 54 -2.59 -21.20 6.52
CA GLN A 54 -2.64 -22.42 7.31
C GLN A 54 -3.74 -22.33 8.37
N CYS A 55 -4.52 -23.38 8.50
CA CYS A 55 -5.59 -23.50 9.48
C CYS A 55 -5.68 -24.94 10.01
N SER A 56 -6.24 -25.12 11.19
CA SER A 56 -6.43 -26.44 11.80
C SER A 56 -7.93 -26.78 11.82
N PRO A 57 -8.37 -27.83 11.10
CA PRO A 57 -9.73 -28.30 11.23
C PRO A 57 -9.93 -29.02 12.57
N GLY A 58 -11.01 -28.68 13.28
CA GLY A 58 -11.46 -29.43 14.44
C GLY A 58 -12.07 -30.75 14.03
N ALA A 59 -12.03 -31.76 14.91
CA ALA A 59 -12.70 -33.04 14.74
C ALA A 59 -13.40 -33.44 16.04
N GLY A 60 -14.62 -33.99 15.95
CA GLY A 60 -15.43 -34.39 17.12
C GLY A 60 -16.51 -33.40 17.50
N ASP A 61 -16.95 -33.46 18.76
CA ASP A 61 -18.07 -32.68 19.27
C ASP A 61 -17.62 -31.33 19.86
N PHE A 62 -18.28 -30.26 19.43
CA PHE A 62 -18.08 -28.89 19.92
C PHE A 62 -19.40 -28.32 20.46
N PRO A 63 -19.83 -28.73 21.70
CA PRO A 63 -21.14 -28.32 22.26
C PRO A 63 -21.29 -26.80 22.37
N LYS A 64 -20.19 -26.08 22.67
CA LYS A 64 -20.19 -24.59 22.74
C LYS A 64 -20.64 -23.95 21.43
N HIS A 65 -20.41 -24.61 20.29
CA HIS A 65 -20.75 -24.12 18.97
C HIS A 65 -21.97 -24.80 18.37
N GLY A 66 -22.52 -25.83 19.06
CA GLY A 66 -23.63 -26.65 18.56
C GLY A 66 -23.26 -27.44 17.30
N LEU A 67 -22.01 -27.95 17.24
CA LEU A 67 -21.42 -28.51 16.04
C LEU A 67 -20.76 -29.87 16.33
N THR A 68 -21.03 -30.84 15.51
CA THR A 68 -20.28 -32.10 15.44
C THR A 68 -19.56 -32.18 14.10
N VAL A 69 -18.24 -32.26 14.13
CA VAL A 69 -17.39 -32.27 12.93
C VAL A 69 -16.98 -33.70 12.60
N GLY A 70 -17.44 -34.19 11.46
CA GLY A 70 -17.06 -35.51 10.94
C GLY A 70 -15.67 -35.51 10.28
N PRO A 71 -15.09 -36.71 10.07
CA PRO A 71 -13.76 -36.86 9.45
C PRO A 71 -13.70 -36.35 8.00
N ASP A 72 -14.83 -36.36 7.29
CA ASP A 72 -14.94 -35.96 5.89
C ASP A 72 -15.48 -34.53 5.72
N ALA A 73 -15.44 -33.71 6.79
CA ALA A 73 -15.91 -32.32 6.74
C ALA A 73 -15.09 -31.43 5.78
N LEU A 74 -13.84 -31.80 5.49
CA LEU A 74 -13.00 -31.21 4.46
C LEU A 74 -12.53 -32.25 3.45
N SER A 75 -12.23 -31.80 2.23
CA SER A 75 -11.62 -32.64 1.20
C SER A 75 -10.30 -33.26 1.67
N PRO A 76 -9.90 -34.44 1.18
CA PRO A 76 -8.56 -34.99 1.40
C PRO A 76 -7.47 -33.98 0.96
N ARG A 77 -6.25 -34.11 1.53
CA ARG A 77 -5.08 -33.34 1.07
C ARG A 77 -4.86 -33.57 -0.42
N ASN A 78 -4.74 -32.48 -1.18
CA ASN A 78 -4.52 -32.55 -2.62
C ASN A 78 -3.02 -32.54 -3.01
N ALA A 79 -2.74 -32.64 -4.31
CA ALA A 79 -1.37 -32.65 -4.84
C ALA A 79 -0.57 -31.36 -4.51
N VAL A 80 -1.26 -30.21 -4.38
CA VAL A 80 -0.64 -28.92 -4.03
C VAL A 80 -0.20 -28.93 -2.56
N GLU A 81 -1.06 -29.40 -1.66
CA GLU A 81 -0.72 -29.54 -0.24
C GLU A 81 0.40 -30.57 -0.04
N ALA A 82 0.37 -31.69 -0.78
CA ALA A 82 1.42 -32.71 -0.74
C ALA A 82 2.76 -32.20 -1.30
N ARG A 83 2.74 -31.35 -2.32
CA ARG A 83 3.96 -30.67 -2.83
C ARG A 83 4.47 -29.65 -1.82
N TYR A 84 3.57 -28.87 -1.23
CA TYR A 84 3.91 -27.90 -0.21
C TYR A 84 4.60 -28.55 0.99
N ASP A 85 4.01 -29.66 1.49
CA ASP A 85 4.53 -30.43 2.61
C ASP A 85 5.97 -30.92 2.36
N ARG A 86 6.23 -31.49 1.18
CA ARG A 86 7.60 -31.95 0.81
C ARG A 86 8.64 -30.84 0.75
N VAL A 87 8.24 -29.62 0.41
CA VAL A 87 9.18 -28.49 0.16
C VAL A 87 9.37 -27.65 1.41
N ARG A 88 8.31 -27.45 2.21
CA ARG A 88 8.29 -26.50 3.32
C ARG A 88 7.89 -27.11 4.67
N GLY A 89 7.37 -28.31 4.65
CA GLY A 89 6.74 -28.94 5.80
C GLY A 89 5.34 -28.36 6.07
N LEU A 90 4.36 -29.24 6.27
CA LEU A 90 3.02 -28.90 6.71
C LEU A 90 2.69 -29.80 7.92
N ALA A 91 2.49 -29.21 9.09
CA ALA A 91 2.17 -29.96 10.29
C ALA A 91 0.95 -30.88 10.06
N ALA A 92 0.92 -32.02 10.73
CA ALA A 92 -0.07 -33.07 10.48
C ALA A 92 -1.52 -32.61 10.71
N ASP A 93 -1.71 -31.69 11.67
CA ASP A 93 -2.98 -31.05 12.04
C ASP A 93 -3.32 -29.81 11.20
N ARG A 94 -2.43 -29.40 10.25
CA ARG A 94 -2.63 -28.20 9.44
C ARG A 94 -3.11 -28.52 8.03
N ARG A 95 -3.91 -27.61 7.49
CA ARG A 95 -4.34 -27.58 6.10
C ARG A 95 -4.01 -26.22 5.48
N LEU A 96 -3.85 -26.18 4.17
CA LEU A 96 -3.82 -24.90 3.45
C LEU A 96 -5.27 -24.48 3.16
N GLY A 97 -5.76 -23.43 3.81
CA GLY A 97 -7.15 -22.97 3.68
C GLY A 97 -7.57 -22.68 2.24
N CYS A 98 -6.62 -22.29 1.38
CA CYS A 98 -6.87 -22.07 -0.04
C CYS A 98 -7.00 -23.36 -0.87
N GLN A 99 -6.68 -24.52 -0.30
CA GLN A 99 -6.74 -25.83 -0.97
C GLN A 99 -7.75 -26.76 -0.33
N ALA A 100 -8.04 -26.61 0.95
CA ALA A 100 -9.01 -27.41 1.69
C ALA A 100 -10.44 -26.97 1.32
N ILE A 101 -11.25 -27.91 0.84
CA ILE A 101 -12.63 -27.69 0.36
C ILE A 101 -13.61 -28.16 1.43
N VAL A 102 -14.61 -27.32 1.73
CA VAL A 102 -15.68 -27.63 2.68
C VAL A 102 -16.64 -28.65 2.06
N GLN A 103 -16.83 -29.78 2.74
CA GLN A 103 -17.70 -30.90 2.34
C GLN A 103 -18.72 -31.28 3.42
N GLY A 104 -18.58 -30.73 4.62
CA GLY A 104 -19.47 -30.92 5.75
C GLY A 104 -19.40 -29.76 6.72
N ASP A 105 -20.23 -29.80 7.75
CA ASP A 105 -20.16 -28.84 8.85
C ASP A 105 -18.79 -28.93 9.52
N VAL A 106 -18.11 -27.80 9.71
CA VAL A 106 -16.70 -27.80 10.16
C VAL A 106 -16.36 -26.64 11.10
N LEU A 107 -15.53 -26.91 12.08
CA LEU A 107 -14.85 -25.91 12.90
C LEU A 107 -13.43 -25.74 12.40
N ILE A 108 -13.02 -24.52 12.15
CA ILE A 108 -11.69 -24.15 11.66
C ILE A 108 -11.03 -23.24 12.70
N ASP A 109 -9.92 -23.67 13.24
CA ASP A 109 -9.06 -22.82 14.04
C ASP A 109 -8.06 -22.08 13.15
N VAL A 110 -8.06 -20.75 13.26
CA VAL A 110 -7.12 -19.87 12.56
C VAL A 110 -6.02 -19.50 13.55
N PRO A 111 -4.84 -20.07 13.38
CA PRO A 111 -3.75 -19.81 14.32
C PRO A 111 -3.25 -18.37 14.22
N PRO A 112 -2.65 -17.80 15.28
CA PRO A 112 -2.18 -16.41 15.31
C PRO A 112 -1.27 -16.03 14.13
N GLU A 113 -0.41 -16.93 13.69
CA GLU A 113 0.51 -16.74 12.57
C GLU A 113 -0.17 -16.68 11.19
N SER A 114 -1.42 -17.14 11.10
CA SER A 114 -2.25 -17.10 9.90
C SER A 114 -3.33 -16.01 9.95
N GLN A 115 -3.41 -15.27 11.05
CA GLN A 115 -4.31 -14.12 11.16
C GLN A 115 -3.62 -12.88 10.59
N VAL A 116 -4.42 -12.03 9.95
CA VAL A 116 -3.95 -10.70 9.57
C VAL A 116 -3.85 -9.88 10.87
N HIS A 117 -2.64 -9.66 11.34
CA HIS A 117 -2.44 -8.82 12.52
C HIS A 117 -2.94 -7.40 12.23
N ARG A 118 -3.53 -6.73 13.24
CA ARG A 118 -3.88 -5.30 13.11
C ARG A 118 -2.61 -4.53 12.77
N GLN A 119 -2.51 -4.12 11.52
CA GLN A 119 -1.39 -3.36 11.01
C GLN A 119 -1.42 -1.96 11.60
N VAL A 120 -0.28 -1.45 12.05
CA VAL A 120 -0.12 -0.02 12.30
C VAL A 120 -0.03 0.67 10.94
N VAL A 121 -1.06 1.45 10.58
CA VAL A 121 -1.02 2.27 9.38
C VAL A 121 -0.04 3.41 9.62
N ARG A 122 1.13 3.35 8.97
CA ARG A 122 2.23 4.32 9.13
C ARG A 122 2.18 5.46 8.11
N LYS A 123 1.04 5.67 7.47
CA LYS A 123 0.84 6.78 6.53
C LYS A 123 0.36 8.04 7.29
N ALA A 124 1.19 8.56 8.17
CA ALA A 124 0.90 9.83 8.85
C ALA A 124 0.82 10.99 7.85
N ALA A 125 0.03 12.01 8.19
CA ALA A 125 0.06 13.25 7.44
C ALA A 125 1.45 13.89 7.53
N SER A 126 1.89 14.49 6.42
CA SER A 126 3.10 15.30 6.40
C SER A 126 2.86 16.62 7.14
N ASP A 127 3.80 17.04 7.99
CA ASP A 127 3.78 18.36 8.64
C ASP A 127 4.12 19.51 7.68
N ARG A 128 4.42 19.21 6.42
CA ARG A 128 4.74 20.22 5.39
C ARG A 128 3.52 21.09 5.10
N ALA A 129 3.72 22.39 5.08
CA ALA A 129 2.68 23.36 4.75
C ALA A 129 2.17 23.16 3.31
N VAL A 130 0.90 23.42 3.10
CA VAL A 130 0.27 23.48 1.77
C VAL A 130 -0.30 24.87 1.54
N THR A 131 -0.39 25.29 0.28
CA THR A 131 -1.08 26.52 -0.09
C THR A 131 -2.59 26.32 0.06
N ALA A 132 -3.27 27.26 0.69
CA ALA A 132 -4.72 27.23 0.85
C ALA A 132 -5.40 28.10 -0.24
N ASP A 133 -5.66 27.49 -1.39
CA ASP A 133 -6.46 28.02 -2.51
C ASP A 133 -7.35 26.92 -3.09
N PRO A 134 -8.34 26.42 -2.31
CA PRO A 134 -9.13 25.27 -2.70
C PRO A 134 -10.00 25.53 -3.92
N ALA A 135 -10.32 24.45 -4.66
CA ALA A 135 -11.24 24.53 -5.79
C ALA A 135 -12.67 24.86 -5.36
N VAL A 136 -13.11 24.34 -4.20
CA VAL A 136 -14.45 24.59 -3.68
C VAL A 136 -14.42 25.72 -2.66
N ARG A 137 -15.25 26.76 -2.87
CA ARG A 137 -15.32 27.95 -2.04
C ARG A 137 -16.73 28.22 -1.56
N ALA A 138 -16.85 28.82 -0.37
CA ALA A 138 -18.12 29.21 0.22
C ALA A 138 -18.48 30.66 -0.17
N TYR A 139 -19.75 30.86 -0.48
CA TYR A 139 -20.34 32.16 -0.78
C TYR A 139 -21.61 32.34 0.04
N VAL A 140 -21.71 33.42 0.79
CA VAL A 140 -22.95 33.82 1.49
C VAL A 140 -23.75 34.72 0.60
N VAL A 141 -25.01 34.39 0.39
CA VAL A 141 -25.89 35.17 -0.51
C VAL A 141 -27.29 35.28 0.06
N ALA A 142 -27.87 36.48 -0.10
CA ALA A 142 -29.27 36.73 0.18
C ALA A 142 -30.08 36.55 -1.11
N VAL A 143 -31.04 35.67 -1.08
CA VAL A 143 -31.92 35.30 -2.21
C VAL A 143 -33.27 36.03 -2.02
N GLU A 144 -33.78 36.62 -3.07
CA GLU A 144 -35.08 37.26 -3.05
C GLU A 144 -36.20 36.28 -2.68
N GLU A 145 -37.18 36.75 -1.90
CA GLU A 145 -38.37 35.94 -1.60
C GLU A 145 -39.22 35.73 -2.85
N PRO A 146 -40.00 34.64 -2.93
CA PRO A 146 -40.91 34.46 -4.05
C PRO A 146 -41.99 35.55 -4.08
N ASP A 147 -42.21 36.08 -5.26
CA ASP A 147 -43.21 37.13 -5.51
C ASP A 147 -44.25 36.60 -6.53
N MET A 148 -45.50 36.89 -6.29
CA MET A 148 -46.59 36.51 -7.19
C MET A 148 -46.64 37.33 -8.49
N ASP A 149 -46.13 38.56 -8.44
CA ASP A 149 -46.06 39.48 -9.59
C ASP A 149 -44.84 39.21 -10.48
N ALA A 150 -43.80 38.58 -9.90
CA ALA A 150 -42.57 38.20 -10.59
C ALA A 150 -42.24 36.72 -10.34
N PRO A 151 -43.05 35.76 -10.84
CA PRO A 151 -42.89 34.35 -10.52
C PRO A 151 -41.58 33.80 -11.10
N SER A 152 -40.72 33.27 -10.23
CA SER A 152 -39.47 32.58 -10.62
C SER A 152 -39.17 31.48 -9.62
N GLY A 153 -38.45 30.44 -10.07
CA GLY A 153 -38.09 29.29 -9.20
C GLY A 153 -37.00 29.68 -8.18
N ASP A 154 -36.93 28.91 -7.10
CA ASP A 154 -35.91 29.11 -6.06
C ASP A 154 -34.48 28.99 -6.63
N LEU A 155 -34.27 28.10 -7.60
CA LEU A 155 -32.98 27.89 -8.24
C LEU A 155 -32.59 29.11 -9.11
N GLU A 156 -33.52 29.64 -9.88
CA GLU A 156 -33.29 30.79 -10.74
C GLU A 156 -32.94 32.03 -9.91
N ARG A 157 -33.65 32.28 -8.78
CA ARG A 157 -33.35 33.36 -7.85
C ARG A 157 -31.99 33.18 -7.17
N LEU A 158 -31.66 31.94 -6.74
CA LEU A 158 -30.33 31.66 -6.20
C LEU A 158 -29.23 31.96 -7.21
N ARG A 159 -29.38 31.49 -8.47
CA ARG A 159 -28.40 31.78 -9.54
C ARG A 159 -28.28 33.28 -9.81
N ALA A 160 -29.40 33.99 -9.87
CA ALA A 160 -29.41 35.45 -10.07
C ALA A 160 -28.69 36.17 -8.91
N ALA A 161 -28.90 35.76 -7.67
CA ALA A 161 -28.22 36.30 -6.51
C ALA A 161 -26.71 36.02 -6.54
N LEU A 162 -26.29 34.79 -6.87
CA LEU A 162 -24.88 34.45 -6.98
C LEU A 162 -24.16 35.16 -8.12
N ALA A 163 -24.84 35.36 -9.26
CA ALA A 163 -24.32 36.16 -10.36
C ALA A 163 -24.17 37.62 -9.98
N ARG A 164 -25.19 38.22 -9.36
CA ARG A 164 -25.20 39.61 -8.93
C ARG A 164 -24.14 39.94 -7.89
N ASP A 165 -24.03 39.09 -6.84
CA ASP A 165 -23.23 39.41 -5.65
C ASP A 165 -21.79 38.90 -5.77
N HIS A 166 -21.56 37.84 -6.55
CA HIS A 166 -20.28 37.15 -6.63
C HIS A 166 -19.75 36.93 -8.06
N GLY A 167 -20.50 37.32 -9.10
CA GLY A 167 -20.12 37.16 -10.50
C GLY A 167 -20.09 35.68 -10.94
N LEU A 168 -20.86 34.81 -10.27
CA LEU A 168 -20.89 33.38 -10.55
C LEU A 168 -22.04 33.03 -11.50
N ASP A 169 -21.73 32.87 -12.78
CA ASP A 169 -22.69 32.56 -13.83
C ASP A 169 -22.60 31.08 -14.24
N GLY A 170 -23.64 30.56 -14.89
CA GLY A 170 -23.66 29.26 -15.52
C GLY A 170 -23.55 28.06 -14.56
N LEU A 171 -23.91 28.24 -13.30
CA LEU A 171 -23.76 27.22 -12.27
C LEU A 171 -24.60 25.98 -12.55
N THR A 172 -23.99 24.79 -12.40
CA THR A 172 -24.65 23.49 -12.40
C THR A 172 -25.00 23.07 -10.98
N VAL A 173 -26.29 22.75 -10.75
CA VAL A 173 -26.76 22.28 -9.45
C VAL A 173 -27.16 20.82 -9.56
N PRO A 174 -26.41 19.89 -8.92
CA PRO A 174 -26.76 18.47 -8.91
C PRO A 174 -28.15 18.23 -8.27
N LEU A 175 -28.84 17.17 -8.71
CA LEU A 175 -30.17 16.85 -8.20
C LEU A 175 -30.19 16.69 -6.68
N GLN A 176 -29.14 16.09 -6.11
CA GLN A 176 -29.00 15.89 -4.67
C GLN A 176 -28.93 17.20 -3.87
N VAL A 177 -28.37 18.28 -4.47
CA VAL A 177 -28.35 19.61 -3.89
C VAL A 177 -29.70 20.30 -4.09
N LEU A 178 -30.26 20.17 -5.30
CA LEU A 178 -31.55 20.80 -5.66
C LEU A 178 -32.69 20.33 -4.78
N THR A 179 -32.74 19.03 -4.41
CA THR A 179 -33.77 18.48 -3.52
C THR A 179 -33.78 19.13 -2.14
N GLY A 180 -32.63 19.62 -1.65
CA GLY A 180 -32.48 20.31 -0.36
C GLY A 180 -32.67 21.83 -0.42
N LEU A 181 -32.60 22.42 -1.62
CA LEU A 181 -32.50 23.88 -1.81
C LEU A 181 -33.66 24.66 -1.19
N GLN A 182 -34.89 24.22 -1.46
CA GLN A 182 -36.08 24.88 -0.97
C GLN A 182 -36.14 24.94 0.56
N GLY A 183 -35.78 23.84 1.19
CA GLY A 183 -35.69 23.77 2.65
C GLY A 183 -34.57 24.63 3.23
N ALA A 184 -33.41 24.72 2.55
CA ALA A 184 -32.29 25.55 3.00
C ALA A 184 -32.64 27.03 2.95
N LEU A 185 -33.23 27.53 1.86
CA LEU A 185 -33.65 28.93 1.71
C LEU A 185 -34.62 29.35 2.81
N ARG A 186 -35.65 28.53 3.08
CA ARG A 186 -36.67 28.88 4.08
C ARG A 186 -36.14 28.83 5.51
N ARG A 187 -35.36 27.78 5.87
CA ARG A 187 -34.72 27.71 7.19
C ARG A 187 -33.69 28.81 7.42
N GLY A 188 -33.05 29.29 6.33
CA GLY A 188 -32.06 30.36 6.39
C GLY A 188 -32.66 31.76 6.34
N GLY A 189 -34.01 31.91 6.28
CA GLY A 189 -34.66 33.23 6.10
C GLY A 189 -34.15 33.90 4.83
N TRP A 190 -34.09 33.14 3.74
CA TRP A 190 -33.62 33.57 2.40
C TRP A 190 -32.13 33.95 2.31
N THR A 191 -31.37 33.77 3.39
CA THR A 191 -29.91 33.81 3.35
C THR A 191 -29.38 32.38 3.36
N VAL A 192 -28.44 32.09 2.48
CA VAL A 192 -27.80 30.77 2.39
C VAL A 192 -26.30 30.90 2.21
N THR A 193 -25.58 29.88 2.68
CA THR A 193 -24.18 29.67 2.31
C THR A 193 -24.13 28.61 1.23
N VAL A 194 -23.46 28.89 0.13
CA VAL A 194 -23.34 28.01 -1.05
C VAL A 194 -21.88 27.65 -1.26
N ALA A 195 -21.57 26.38 -1.30
CA ALA A 195 -20.24 25.90 -1.72
C ALA A 195 -20.26 25.68 -3.23
N VAL A 196 -19.33 26.30 -3.94
CA VAL A 196 -19.21 26.21 -5.41
C VAL A 196 -17.80 25.77 -5.78
N ASP A 197 -17.69 24.75 -6.62
CA ASP A 197 -16.45 24.38 -7.29
C ASP A 197 -16.14 25.43 -8.38
N ALA A 198 -15.12 26.23 -8.14
CA ALA A 198 -14.73 27.33 -9.03
C ALA A 198 -14.11 26.84 -10.37
N GLU A 199 -13.67 25.58 -10.47
CA GLU A 199 -13.12 25.01 -11.70
C GLU A 199 -14.23 24.53 -12.65
N THR A 200 -15.33 23.99 -12.09
CA THR A 200 -16.40 23.35 -12.88
C THR A 200 -17.73 24.10 -12.83
N GLY A 201 -17.89 25.07 -11.94
CA GLY A 201 -19.16 25.78 -11.72
C GLY A 201 -20.23 24.90 -11.06
N VAL A 202 -19.86 23.79 -10.41
CA VAL A 202 -20.80 22.88 -9.77
C VAL A 202 -21.04 23.31 -8.32
N VAL A 203 -22.31 23.39 -7.93
CA VAL A 203 -22.70 23.63 -6.54
C VAL A 203 -22.53 22.35 -5.72
N ALA A 204 -21.59 22.36 -4.77
CA ALA A 204 -21.29 21.22 -3.92
C ALA A 204 -22.27 21.08 -2.73
N ALA A 205 -22.73 22.20 -2.18
CA ALA A 205 -23.70 22.21 -1.08
C ALA A 205 -24.41 23.55 -0.95
N VAL A 206 -25.57 23.54 -0.29
CA VAL A 206 -26.31 24.75 0.12
C VAL A 206 -26.78 24.54 1.56
N TRP A 207 -26.37 25.43 2.46
CA TRP A 207 -26.77 25.42 3.86
C TRP A 207 -27.60 26.64 4.23
N PRO A 208 -28.54 26.54 5.17
CA PRO A 208 -29.34 27.66 5.64
C PRO A 208 -28.50 28.67 6.41
N GLY A 209 -28.74 29.94 6.15
CA GLY A 209 -28.10 31.07 6.83
C GLY A 209 -26.66 31.33 6.40
N ALA A 210 -26.07 32.39 6.97
CA ALA A 210 -24.64 32.62 6.89
C ALA A 210 -23.91 31.66 7.82
N ARG A 211 -23.00 30.83 7.27
CA ARG A 211 -22.17 29.88 8.03
C ARG A 211 -20.77 30.43 8.19
N ASP A 212 -20.26 30.34 9.41
CA ASP A 212 -18.85 30.58 9.74
C ASP A 212 -18.06 29.25 9.86
N ALA A 213 -18.68 28.11 9.49
CA ALA A 213 -18.02 26.83 9.53
C ALA A 213 -17.13 26.62 8.31
N ALA A 214 -15.90 26.22 8.56
CA ALA A 214 -14.95 25.88 7.49
C ALA A 214 -15.48 24.75 6.60
N LEU A 215 -15.23 24.86 5.30
CA LEU A 215 -15.40 23.76 4.36
C LEU A 215 -14.31 22.72 4.58
N LEU A 216 -14.68 21.46 4.50
CA LEU A 216 -13.76 20.36 4.69
C LEU A 216 -13.49 19.64 3.38
N GLY A 217 -12.31 19.00 3.32
CA GLY A 217 -11.93 18.15 2.21
C GLY A 217 -11.23 16.88 2.69
N LEU A 218 -11.22 15.86 1.82
CA LEU A 218 -10.61 14.57 2.09
C LEU A 218 -9.44 14.32 1.13
N ALA A 219 -8.22 14.23 1.64
CA ALA A 219 -7.05 13.79 0.86
C ALA A 219 -6.85 12.29 1.06
N VAL A 220 -6.87 11.52 -0.03
CA VAL A 220 -6.85 10.04 0.01
C VAL A 220 -5.66 9.50 -0.77
N ASP A 221 -4.88 8.64 -0.12
CA ASP A 221 -3.87 7.78 -0.73
C ASP A 221 -4.39 6.34 -0.73
N LEU A 222 -4.93 5.92 -1.87
CA LEU A 222 -5.52 4.60 -2.08
C LEU A 222 -4.45 3.62 -2.56
N GLY A 223 -3.66 3.10 -1.63
CA GLY A 223 -2.67 2.07 -1.91
C GLY A 223 -3.26 0.68 -2.13
N SER A 224 -2.47 -0.21 -2.72
CA SER A 224 -2.86 -1.62 -2.92
C SER A 224 -3.03 -2.36 -1.59
N THR A 225 -2.21 -2.06 -0.60
CA THR A 225 -2.21 -2.73 0.72
C THR A 225 -2.94 -1.90 1.78
N THR A 226 -2.77 -0.58 1.76
CA THR A 226 -3.28 0.33 2.79
C THR A 226 -3.92 1.55 2.14
N ILE A 227 -5.12 1.88 2.60
CA ILE A 227 -5.81 3.12 2.26
C ILE A 227 -5.54 4.10 3.41
N ALA A 228 -5.02 5.27 3.11
CA ALA A 228 -4.87 6.35 4.08
C ALA A 228 -5.69 7.57 3.64
N ALA A 229 -6.24 8.29 4.61
CA ALA A 229 -6.97 9.51 4.35
C ALA A 229 -6.72 10.56 5.44
N HIS A 230 -6.78 11.82 5.03
CA HIS A 230 -6.63 13.00 5.88
C HIS A 230 -7.82 13.91 5.67
N LEU A 231 -8.54 14.21 6.75
CA LEU A 231 -9.59 15.23 6.76
C LEU A 231 -8.94 16.59 6.97
N CYS A 232 -9.11 17.48 6.01
CA CYS A 232 -8.46 18.80 5.99
C CYS A 232 -9.48 19.92 6.09
N ASP A 233 -9.12 20.98 6.79
CA ASP A 233 -9.77 22.28 6.69
C ASP A 233 -9.31 22.96 5.40
N LEU A 234 -10.23 23.34 4.53
CA LEU A 234 -9.90 23.95 3.24
C LEU A 234 -9.52 25.43 3.36
N SER A 235 -9.75 26.06 4.51
CA SER A 235 -9.43 27.48 4.72
C SER A 235 -7.93 27.73 4.92
N ASP A 236 -7.22 26.76 5.54
CA ASP A 236 -5.79 26.87 5.87
C ASP A 236 -4.98 25.62 5.53
N GLY A 237 -5.64 24.54 5.09
CA GLY A 237 -5.01 23.25 4.76
C GLY A 237 -4.63 22.42 5.98
N ALA A 238 -5.07 22.78 7.19
CA ALA A 238 -4.79 22.03 8.41
C ALA A 238 -5.41 20.63 8.36
N VAL A 239 -4.68 19.64 8.85
CA VAL A 239 -5.19 18.28 8.99
C VAL A 239 -5.90 18.15 10.34
N LEU A 240 -7.21 17.89 10.30
CA LEU A 240 -8.06 17.77 11.48
C LEU A 240 -8.07 16.34 12.05
N ALA A 241 -8.03 15.34 11.17
CA ALA A 241 -7.94 13.94 11.53
C ALA A 241 -7.19 13.15 10.45
N SER A 242 -6.52 12.07 10.85
CA SER A 242 -5.79 11.19 9.94
C SER A 242 -6.06 9.74 10.31
N GLY A 243 -6.37 8.93 9.34
CA GLY A 243 -6.63 7.51 9.56
C GLY A 243 -6.23 6.66 8.37
N GLY A 244 -6.28 5.36 8.59
CA GLY A 244 -6.04 4.42 7.52
C GLY A 244 -6.55 3.04 7.87
N VAL A 245 -6.90 2.33 6.82
CA VAL A 245 -7.40 0.97 6.89
C VAL A 245 -6.66 0.07 5.91
N MET A 246 -6.61 -1.21 6.20
CA MET A 246 -6.16 -2.18 5.20
C MET A 246 -7.11 -2.17 4.00
N ASN A 247 -6.54 -2.18 2.80
CA ASN A 247 -7.36 -2.27 1.60
C ASN A 247 -8.10 -3.62 1.57
N PRO A 248 -9.45 -3.64 1.64
CA PRO A 248 -10.21 -4.88 1.68
C PRO A 248 -10.08 -5.73 0.41
N GLN A 249 -9.52 -5.16 -0.66
CA GLN A 249 -9.25 -5.89 -1.90
C GLN A 249 -8.09 -6.89 -1.76
N ILE A 250 -7.28 -6.85 -0.69
CA ILE A 250 -6.23 -7.84 -0.39
C ILE A 250 -6.81 -9.26 -0.41
N ARG A 251 -8.04 -9.44 0.03
CA ARG A 251 -8.73 -10.74 -0.01
C ARG A 251 -8.89 -11.33 -1.42
N PHE A 252 -8.87 -10.52 -2.45
CA PHE A 252 -8.95 -10.95 -3.85
C PHE A 252 -7.57 -11.14 -4.49
N GLY A 253 -6.55 -10.48 -3.96
CA GLY A 253 -5.15 -10.58 -4.38
C GLY A 253 -4.30 -9.54 -3.65
N GLU A 254 -3.14 -9.93 -3.15
CA GLU A 254 -2.26 -9.01 -2.43
C GLU A 254 -1.56 -8.03 -3.35
N ASP A 255 -1.10 -8.49 -4.50
CA ASP A 255 -0.49 -7.66 -5.52
C ASP A 255 -1.49 -7.25 -6.62
N LEU A 256 -1.10 -6.28 -7.43
CA LEU A 256 -1.94 -5.72 -8.49
C LEU A 256 -2.30 -6.76 -9.55
N MET A 257 -1.34 -7.60 -9.95
CA MET A 257 -1.54 -8.61 -11.00
C MET A 257 -2.47 -9.74 -10.54
N SER A 258 -2.43 -10.07 -9.25
CA SER A 258 -3.38 -11.03 -8.66
C SER A 258 -4.81 -10.50 -8.71
N ARG A 259 -5.03 -9.18 -8.53
CA ARG A 259 -6.35 -8.55 -8.66
C ARG A 259 -6.82 -8.47 -10.10
N VAL A 260 -5.94 -8.13 -11.03
CA VAL A 260 -6.22 -8.20 -12.48
C VAL A 260 -6.62 -9.64 -12.85
N SER A 261 -5.86 -10.64 -12.43
CA SER A 261 -6.18 -12.04 -12.66
C SER A 261 -7.52 -12.44 -12.04
N TYR A 262 -7.85 -11.92 -10.85
CA TYR A 262 -9.14 -12.17 -10.21
C TYR A 262 -10.28 -11.60 -11.06
N ALA A 263 -10.17 -10.36 -11.55
CA ALA A 263 -11.16 -9.77 -12.46
C ALA A 263 -11.37 -10.60 -13.73
N MET A 264 -10.25 -11.06 -14.35
CA MET A 264 -10.31 -11.87 -15.57
C MET A 264 -10.98 -13.24 -15.37
N MET A 265 -10.76 -13.88 -14.23
CA MET A 265 -11.21 -15.26 -13.97
C MET A 265 -12.58 -15.33 -13.30
N ASN A 266 -13.07 -14.25 -12.70
CA ASN A 266 -14.31 -14.26 -11.92
C ASN A 266 -15.32 -13.26 -12.52
N PRO A 267 -16.40 -13.75 -13.17
CA PRO A 267 -17.49 -12.89 -13.61
C PRO A 267 -18.04 -12.08 -12.42
N GLY A 268 -18.07 -10.74 -12.54
CA GLY A 268 -18.45 -9.84 -11.44
C GLY A 268 -17.34 -9.46 -10.47
N GLY A 269 -16.11 -10.02 -10.61
CA GLY A 269 -14.99 -9.75 -9.72
C GLY A 269 -14.58 -8.27 -9.66
N THR A 270 -14.66 -7.54 -10.79
CA THR A 270 -14.46 -6.08 -10.82
C THR A 270 -15.47 -5.36 -9.91
N ALA A 271 -16.75 -5.69 -10.02
CA ALA A 271 -17.81 -5.07 -9.21
C ALA A 271 -17.65 -5.37 -7.72
N GLU A 272 -17.23 -6.59 -7.36
CA GLU A 272 -16.95 -6.97 -5.96
C GLU A 272 -15.79 -6.16 -5.38
N MET A 273 -14.71 -6.02 -6.14
CA MET A 273 -13.54 -5.22 -5.71
C MET A 273 -13.87 -3.73 -5.63
N THR A 274 -14.66 -3.20 -6.58
CA THR A 274 -15.16 -1.82 -6.56
C THR A 274 -16.02 -1.56 -5.33
N GLY A 275 -16.99 -2.42 -5.05
CA GLY A 275 -17.85 -2.29 -3.86
C GLY A 275 -17.03 -2.33 -2.57
N ALA A 276 -16.04 -3.21 -2.49
CA ALA A 276 -15.19 -3.34 -1.32
C ALA A 276 -14.37 -2.06 -1.04
N VAL A 277 -13.73 -1.48 -2.06
CA VAL A 277 -12.88 -0.29 -1.87
C VAL A 277 -13.70 0.96 -1.61
N ARG A 278 -14.83 1.15 -2.32
CA ARG A 278 -15.73 2.28 -2.09
C ARG A 278 -16.34 2.26 -0.69
N GLY A 279 -16.79 1.07 -0.23
CA GLY A 279 -17.30 0.92 1.14
C GLY A 279 -16.26 1.21 2.22
N ALA A 280 -15.01 0.82 2.02
CA ALA A 280 -13.92 1.13 2.94
C ALA A 280 -13.59 2.62 2.99
N LEU A 281 -13.58 3.30 1.82
CA LEU A 281 -13.38 4.74 1.76
C LEU A 281 -14.50 5.52 2.45
N ASP A 282 -15.75 5.13 2.21
CA ASP A 282 -16.90 5.78 2.85
C ASP A 282 -16.90 5.59 4.37
N ALA A 283 -16.58 4.39 4.84
CA ALA A 283 -16.44 4.12 6.27
C ALA A 283 -15.32 4.97 6.90
N LEU A 284 -14.13 4.99 6.26
CA LEU A 284 -12.99 5.78 6.73
C LEU A 284 -13.30 7.29 6.79
N ALA A 285 -13.98 7.84 5.76
CA ALA A 285 -14.43 9.22 5.77
C ALA A 285 -15.34 9.52 6.95
N GLY A 286 -16.27 8.61 7.27
CA GLY A 286 -17.14 8.73 8.46
C GLY A 286 -16.38 8.69 9.77
N GLU A 287 -15.41 7.80 9.91
CA GLU A 287 -14.56 7.68 11.11
C GLU A 287 -13.75 8.97 11.33
N LEU A 288 -13.14 9.53 10.30
CA LEU A 288 -12.37 10.77 10.39
C LEU A 288 -13.23 11.97 10.76
N CYS A 289 -14.44 12.09 10.20
CA CYS A 289 -15.37 13.13 10.58
C CYS A 289 -15.79 12.99 12.06
N ALA A 290 -16.09 11.78 12.51
CA ALA A 290 -16.46 11.52 13.91
C ALA A 290 -15.30 11.84 14.88
N GLU A 291 -14.06 11.46 14.54
CA GLU A 291 -12.86 11.77 15.32
C GLU A 291 -12.64 13.28 15.44
N ALA A 292 -12.83 14.02 14.34
CA ALA A 292 -12.70 15.47 14.31
C ALA A 292 -13.92 16.20 14.91
N GLY A 293 -14.99 15.51 15.26
CA GLY A 293 -16.24 16.14 15.71
C GLY A 293 -16.91 16.97 14.62
N ARG A 294 -16.83 16.58 13.36
CA ARG A 294 -17.33 17.28 12.17
C ARG A 294 -18.45 16.50 11.47
N ASP A 295 -19.32 17.24 10.76
CA ASP A 295 -20.37 16.63 9.95
C ASP A 295 -19.81 16.21 8.58
N ARG A 296 -20.18 15.02 8.10
CA ARG A 296 -19.84 14.56 6.73
C ARG A 296 -20.40 15.49 5.65
N GLY A 297 -21.51 16.17 5.94
CA GLY A 297 -22.11 17.17 5.05
C GLY A 297 -21.28 18.44 4.89
N ASP A 298 -20.20 18.63 5.65
CA ASP A 298 -19.27 19.75 5.50
C ASP A 298 -18.08 19.38 4.59
N VAL A 299 -17.91 18.11 4.25
CA VAL A 299 -16.89 17.64 3.31
C VAL A 299 -17.37 17.83 1.88
N VAL A 300 -16.82 18.84 1.21
CA VAL A 300 -17.28 19.30 -0.11
C VAL A 300 -16.39 18.88 -1.26
N ASP A 301 -15.18 18.39 -0.97
CA ASP A 301 -14.20 17.97 -1.97
C ASP A 301 -13.36 16.80 -1.48
N ALA A 302 -12.87 15.98 -2.42
CA ALA A 302 -11.93 14.90 -2.15
C ALA A 302 -10.88 14.84 -3.26
N ALA A 303 -9.61 14.73 -2.90
CA ALA A 303 -8.51 14.46 -3.83
C ALA A 303 -7.98 13.05 -3.59
N ILE A 304 -7.94 12.22 -4.63
CA ILE A 304 -7.63 10.79 -4.53
C ILE A 304 -6.45 10.46 -5.42
N VAL A 305 -5.42 9.83 -4.85
CA VAL A 305 -4.27 9.29 -5.57
C VAL A 305 -4.24 7.76 -5.43
N CYS A 306 -3.78 7.09 -6.46
CA CYS A 306 -3.73 5.63 -6.50
C CYS A 306 -2.91 5.14 -7.70
N ASN A 307 -2.48 3.87 -7.64
CA ASN A 307 -1.91 3.21 -8.81
C ASN A 307 -2.99 2.91 -9.87
N PRO A 308 -2.60 2.58 -11.12
CA PRO A 308 -3.55 2.42 -12.22
C PRO A 308 -4.62 1.34 -12.00
N VAL A 309 -4.29 0.22 -11.38
CA VAL A 309 -5.26 -0.84 -11.10
C VAL A 309 -6.28 -0.37 -10.07
N MET A 310 -5.83 0.31 -9.01
CA MET A 310 -6.74 0.88 -8.01
C MET A 310 -7.61 1.99 -8.58
N HIS A 311 -7.06 2.80 -9.50
CA HIS A 311 -7.80 3.82 -10.24
C HIS A 311 -8.98 3.21 -11.01
N HIS A 312 -8.71 2.14 -11.79
CA HIS A 312 -9.76 1.45 -12.55
C HIS A 312 -10.80 0.82 -11.62
N LEU A 313 -10.36 0.10 -10.59
CA LEU A 313 -11.26 -0.55 -9.64
C LEU A 313 -12.09 0.45 -8.83
N LEU A 314 -11.55 1.61 -8.47
CA LEU A 314 -12.32 2.67 -7.81
C LEU A 314 -13.41 3.22 -8.73
N LEU A 315 -13.10 3.42 -10.01
CA LEU A 315 -14.06 3.89 -11.03
C LEU A 315 -15.05 2.81 -11.47
N GLY A 316 -14.82 1.55 -11.13
CA GLY A 316 -15.63 0.42 -11.59
C GLY A 316 -15.29 -0.03 -13.02
N ILE A 317 -14.09 0.31 -13.49
CA ILE A 317 -13.56 -0.07 -14.80
C ILE A 317 -12.81 -1.40 -14.67
N ASP A 318 -12.97 -2.29 -15.64
CA ASP A 318 -12.24 -3.56 -15.71
C ASP A 318 -10.74 -3.31 -15.90
N PRO A 319 -9.88 -3.80 -15.00
CA PRO A 319 -8.43 -3.57 -15.07
C PRO A 319 -7.68 -4.57 -15.98
N SER A 320 -8.37 -5.46 -16.69
CA SER A 320 -7.75 -6.58 -17.43
C SER A 320 -6.70 -6.13 -18.45
N GLU A 321 -6.93 -5.01 -19.15
CA GLU A 321 -5.99 -4.45 -20.12
C GLU A 321 -4.66 -3.97 -19.49
N LEU A 322 -4.66 -3.69 -18.19
CA LEU A 322 -3.44 -3.35 -17.45
C LEU A 322 -2.56 -4.57 -17.17
N GLY A 323 -3.08 -5.77 -17.35
CA GLY A 323 -2.38 -7.03 -17.13
C GLY A 323 -1.55 -7.53 -18.31
N GLN A 324 -1.68 -6.92 -19.48
CA GLN A 324 -1.01 -7.35 -20.71
C GLN A 324 -0.58 -6.15 -21.56
N ALA A 325 0.51 -6.32 -22.29
CA ALA A 325 0.98 -5.27 -23.20
C ALA A 325 -0.12 -4.93 -24.24
N PRO A 326 -0.37 -3.64 -24.53
CA PRO A 326 0.43 -2.45 -24.21
C PRO A 326 0.10 -1.79 -22.85
N PHE A 327 -0.57 -2.46 -21.90
CA PHE A 327 -0.92 -1.95 -20.56
C PHE A 327 -1.80 -0.69 -20.62
N ALA A 328 -2.86 -0.77 -21.41
CA ALA A 328 -3.68 0.39 -21.76
C ALA A 328 -4.54 0.86 -20.59
N LEU A 329 -4.49 2.18 -20.33
CA LEU A 329 -5.42 2.85 -19.41
C LEU A 329 -6.74 3.13 -20.14
N ALA A 330 -7.87 2.91 -19.48
CA ALA A 330 -9.17 3.40 -19.97
C ALA A 330 -9.31 4.91 -19.76
N ALA A 331 -8.71 5.46 -18.71
CA ALA A 331 -8.64 6.89 -18.42
C ALA A 331 -7.30 7.22 -17.78
N GLY A 332 -6.52 8.07 -18.38
CA GLY A 332 -5.22 8.53 -17.88
C GLY A 332 -5.25 9.96 -17.35
N ASP A 333 -6.05 10.85 -17.96
CA ASP A 333 -6.21 12.23 -17.50
C ASP A 333 -6.94 12.30 -16.16
N ALA A 334 -6.80 13.43 -15.47
CA ALA A 334 -7.49 13.69 -14.22
C ALA A 334 -9.01 13.55 -14.37
N GLN A 335 -9.66 12.90 -13.41
CA GLN A 335 -11.11 12.73 -13.40
C GLN A 335 -11.74 13.65 -12.36
N ARG A 336 -12.81 14.35 -12.75
CA ARG A 336 -13.62 15.23 -11.89
C ARG A 336 -15.04 14.71 -11.83
N LEU A 337 -15.40 14.09 -10.72
CA LEU A 337 -16.65 13.36 -10.53
C LEU A 337 -17.44 13.94 -9.35
N GLY A 338 -18.71 13.58 -9.24
CA GLY A 338 -19.45 13.69 -7.99
C GLY A 338 -18.98 12.62 -6.99
N ALA A 339 -18.72 13.01 -5.75
CA ALA A 339 -18.31 12.04 -4.72
C ALA A 339 -19.35 10.92 -4.54
N ALA A 340 -20.62 11.21 -4.71
CA ALA A 340 -21.71 10.23 -4.67
C ALA A 340 -21.62 9.17 -5.79
N GLU A 341 -21.00 9.46 -6.94
CA GLU A 341 -20.77 8.51 -8.02
C GLU A 341 -19.75 7.42 -7.60
N LEU A 342 -18.88 7.78 -6.66
CA LEU A 342 -17.94 6.84 -6.02
C LEU A 342 -18.52 6.17 -4.76
N GLY A 343 -19.80 6.42 -4.44
CA GLY A 343 -20.44 5.86 -3.24
C GLY A 343 -20.05 6.53 -1.93
N LEU A 344 -19.46 7.73 -1.97
CA LEU A 344 -19.08 8.49 -0.78
C LEU A 344 -20.25 9.35 -0.30
N ALA A 345 -20.72 9.11 0.92
CA ALA A 345 -21.80 9.85 1.54
C ALA A 345 -21.24 11.12 2.22
N LEU A 346 -20.84 12.10 1.41
CA LEU A 346 -20.34 13.43 1.80
C LEU A 346 -21.42 14.51 1.56
N ALA A 347 -21.04 15.79 1.43
CA ALA A 347 -21.98 16.84 1.04
C ALA A 347 -22.72 16.46 -0.26
N PRO A 348 -24.00 16.87 -0.43
CA PRO A 348 -24.86 16.35 -1.51
C PRO A 348 -24.30 16.49 -2.92
N GLY A 349 -23.53 17.54 -3.20
CA GLY A 349 -22.87 17.78 -4.49
C GLY A 349 -21.34 17.75 -4.37
N ALA A 350 -20.79 17.16 -3.31
CA ALA A 350 -19.35 17.08 -3.09
C ALA A 350 -18.61 16.55 -4.31
N ARG A 351 -17.43 17.11 -4.56
CA ARG A 351 -16.59 16.75 -5.70
C ARG A 351 -15.56 15.68 -5.32
N ALA A 352 -15.12 14.94 -6.31
CA ALA A 352 -13.97 14.04 -6.21
C ALA A 352 -13.03 14.31 -7.39
N TYR A 353 -11.80 14.65 -7.08
CA TYR A 353 -10.73 14.85 -8.04
C TYR A 353 -9.75 13.67 -7.93
N LEU A 354 -9.72 12.83 -8.96
CA LEU A 354 -8.70 11.80 -9.09
C LEU A 354 -7.54 12.38 -9.91
N LEU A 355 -6.34 12.35 -9.36
CA LEU A 355 -5.17 12.84 -10.06
C LEU A 355 -4.89 12.01 -11.33
N PRO A 356 -4.19 12.60 -12.33
CA PRO A 356 -3.90 11.90 -13.58
C PRO A 356 -2.90 10.76 -13.34
N CYS A 357 -3.06 9.64 -14.07
CA CYS A 357 -2.06 8.58 -14.16
C CYS A 357 -0.97 8.96 -15.17
N ILE A 358 0.29 8.61 -14.89
CA ILE A 358 1.39 8.85 -15.83
C ILE A 358 1.31 7.83 -16.98
N ALA A 359 1.07 6.55 -16.66
CA ALA A 359 0.92 5.47 -17.64
C ALA A 359 0.36 4.19 -16.99
N GLY A 360 0.20 3.12 -17.77
CA GLY A 360 -0.45 1.87 -17.32
C GLY A 360 0.09 1.21 -16.06
N HIS A 361 1.36 1.42 -15.70
CA HIS A 361 1.96 0.91 -14.46
C HIS A 361 2.49 2.03 -13.54
N VAL A 362 2.39 3.29 -13.94
CA VAL A 362 2.84 4.45 -13.17
C VAL A 362 1.64 5.35 -12.93
N GLY A 363 1.13 5.33 -11.71
CA GLY A 363 -0.19 5.86 -11.39
C GLY A 363 -0.25 7.32 -10.98
N ALA A 364 -1.41 7.68 -10.44
CA ALA A 364 -1.69 8.98 -9.87
C ALA A 364 -0.96 9.19 -8.53
N ASP A 365 -0.62 8.12 -7.81
CA ASP A 365 0.26 8.12 -6.65
C ASP A 365 1.67 8.63 -7.02
N ALA A 366 2.27 8.08 -8.10
CA ALA A 366 3.54 8.56 -8.63
C ALA A 366 3.46 10.00 -9.15
N ALA A 367 2.33 10.40 -9.76
CA ALA A 367 2.10 11.79 -10.16
C ALA A 367 2.05 12.73 -8.95
N ALA A 368 1.43 12.30 -7.85
CA ALA A 368 1.39 13.03 -6.59
C ALA A 368 2.77 13.13 -5.93
N VAL A 369 3.57 12.06 -5.98
CA VAL A 369 4.97 12.07 -5.53
C VAL A 369 5.79 13.06 -6.37
N ALA A 370 5.61 13.06 -7.70
CA ALA A 370 6.26 14.03 -8.57
C ALA A 370 5.86 15.48 -8.24
N LEU A 371 4.58 15.73 -7.97
CA LEU A 371 4.09 17.05 -7.54
C LEU A 371 4.73 17.51 -6.23
N ALA A 372 4.91 16.57 -5.29
CA ALA A 372 5.44 16.87 -3.95
C ALA A 372 6.96 17.02 -3.92
N GLU A 373 7.71 16.23 -4.70
CA GLU A 373 9.16 16.03 -4.55
C GLU A 373 9.99 16.33 -5.79
N ALA A 374 9.40 16.24 -7.00
CA ALA A 374 10.16 16.50 -8.21
C ALA A 374 10.26 18.00 -8.47
N PRO A 375 11.45 18.58 -8.52
CA PRO A 375 11.60 19.98 -8.89
C PRO A 375 11.26 20.17 -10.37
N ASP A 376 10.56 21.24 -10.72
CA ASP A 376 10.22 21.59 -12.12
C ASP A 376 11.46 21.84 -12.99
N ALA A 377 12.55 22.29 -12.37
CA ALA A 377 13.85 22.46 -13.00
C ALA A 377 14.94 22.00 -12.03
N ALA A 378 15.55 20.88 -12.33
CA ALA A 378 16.65 20.35 -11.53
C ALA A 378 18.00 20.70 -12.17
N ASP A 379 18.83 21.50 -11.47
CA ASP A 379 20.24 21.65 -11.83
C ASP A 379 21.05 20.39 -11.46
N ALA A 380 20.51 19.54 -10.59
CA ALA A 380 21.07 18.29 -10.12
C ALA A 380 20.24 17.09 -10.61
N VAL A 381 20.90 15.97 -10.91
CA VAL A 381 20.24 14.71 -11.24
C VAL A 381 19.61 14.15 -9.96
N THR A 382 18.27 14.16 -9.91
CA THR A 382 17.51 13.72 -8.74
C THR A 382 16.73 12.46 -9.06
N LEU A 383 16.89 11.42 -8.24
CA LEU A 383 16.12 10.19 -8.30
C LEU A 383 15.12 10.17 -7.12
N VAL A 384 13.84 10.12 -7.43
CA VAL A 384 12.78 9.88 -6.45
C VAL A 384 12.35 8.44 -6.57
N VAL A 385 12.29 7.74 -5.44
CA VAL A 385 11.95 6.31 -5.35
C VAL A 385 10.80 6.15 -4.37
N ASP A 386 9.61 5.88 -4.88
CA ASP A 386 8.47 5.50 -4.04
C ASP A 386 8.49 3.98 -3.82
N VAL A 387 8.79 3.57 -2.59
CA VAL A 387 9.01 2.15 -2.26
C VAL A 387 7.72 1.55 -1.71
N GLY A 388 7.10 0.68 -2.49
CA GLY A 388 5.92 -0.10 -2.14
C GLY A 388 6.02 -1.55 -2.61
N THR A 389 4.89 -2.22 -2.77
CA THR A 389 4.79 -3.56 -3.40
C THR A 389 5.27 -3.54 -4.85
N ASN A 390 4.99 -2.43 -5.56
CA ASN A 390 5.75 -1.98 -6.73
C ASN A 390 6.52 -0.73 -6.32
N ALA A 391 7.65 -0.50 -6.95
CA ALA A 391 8.39 0.72 -6.74
C ALA A 391 8.29 1.60 -7.99
N GLU A 392 7.83 2.82 -7.79
CA GLU A 392 7.81 3.85 -8.82
C GLU A 392 9.06 4.72 -8.68
N LEU A 393 9.78 4.84 -9.80
CA LEU A 393 10.99 5.65 -9.87
C LEU A 393 10.77 6.83 -10.80
N ILE A 394 11.22 8.00 -10.37
CA ILE A 394 11.18 9.23 -11.18
C ILE A 394 12.58 9.83 -11.18
N LEU A 395 13.18 9.94 -12.36
CA LEU A 395 14.46 10.61 -12.57
C LEU A 395 14.19 11.99 -13.16
N VAL A 396 14.75 13.01 -12.53
CA VAL A 396 14.65 14.42 -12.97
C VAL A 396 16.05 14.94 -13.26
N ASP A 397 16.24 15.48 -14.46
CA ASP A 397 17.45 16.19 -14.87
C ASP A 397 17.09 17.44 -15.68
N ARG A 398 18.10 18.15 -16.21
CA ARG A 398 17.91 19.36 -17.04
C ARG A 398 17.13 19.11 -18.35
N ARG A 399 17.04 17.85 -18.80
CA ARG A 399 16.37 17.47 -20.05
C ARG A 399 14.91 17.11 -19.85
N GLY A 400 14.51 16.77 -18.63
CA GLY A 400 13.12 16.45 -18.30
C GLY A 400 12.94 15.43 -17.21
N LEU A 401 11.80 14.76 -17.25
CA LEU A 401 11.38 13.79 -16.26
C LEU A 401 11.16 12.43 -16.95
N LEU A 402 11.76 11.40 -16.36
CA LEU A 402 11.56 10.00 -16.73
C LEU A 402 10.92 9.27 -15.58
N ALA A 403 10.01 8.34 -15.87
CA ALA A 403 9.43 7.49 -14.83
C ALA A 403 9.35 6.03 -15.29
N CYS A 404 9.50 5.11 -14.34
CA CYS A 404 9.23 3.69 -14.57
C CYS A 404 8.63 3.07 -13.29
N SER A 405 8.01 1.89 -13.45
CA SER A 405 7.60 1.03 -12.34
C SER A 405 8.46 -0.23 -12.36
N SER A 406 8.95 -0.64 -11.21
CA SER A 406 9.76 -1.85 -11.02
C SER A 406 9.03 -2.85 -10.14
N PRO A 407 8.94 -4.13 -10.55
CA PRO A 407 8.22 -5.18 -9.82
C PRO A 407 9.08 -5.69 -8.65
N THR A 408 9.10 -4.97 -7.53
CA THR A 408 9.86 -5.34 -6.32
C THR A 408 9.24 -6.51 -5.58
N GLY A 409 7.95 -6.71 -5.71
CA GLY A 409 7.20 -7.71 -4.96
C GLY A 409 7.08 -7.36 -3.47
N PRO A 410 6.42 -8.20 -2.66
CA PRO A 410 6.12 -7.87 -1.27
C PRO A 410 7.25 -8.21 -0.29
N ALA A 411 8.47 -8.52 -0.76
CA ALA A 411 9.59 -8.90 0.12
C ALA A 411 9.97 -7.78 1.08
N PHE A 412 9.97 -6.53 0.61
CA PHE A 412 10.24 -5.35 1.45
C PHE A 412 9.14 -5.07 2.49
N GLU A 413 7.96 -5.65 2.33
CA GLU A 413 6.88 -5.60 3.32
C GLU A 413 6.93 -6.78 4.31
N GLY A 414 7.93 -7.67 4.21
CA GLY A 414 8.11 -8.85 5.05
C GLY A 414 7.25 -10.05 4.64
N ALA A 415 6.46 -9.96 3.57
CA ALA A 415 5.49 -11.01 3.23
C ALA A 415 6.11 -12.31 2.69
N GLN A 416 7.33 -12.27 2.14
CA GLN A 416 8.05 -13.43 1.60
C GLN A 416 9.19 -13.90 2.53
N ILE A 417 9.31 -13.31 3.70
CA ILE A 417 10.36 -13.59 4.67
C ILE A 417 9.90 -14.66 5.67
N SER A 418 10.78 -15.58 6.07
CA SER A 418 10.46 -16.73 6.91
C SER A 418 9.85 -16.34 8.26
N ALA A 419 10.48 -15.39 8.96
CA ALA A 419 9.97 -14.77 10.19
C ALA A 419 9.28 -13.43 9.92
N GLY A 420 8.91 -13.17 8.65
CA GLY A 420 8.38 -11.89 8.21
C GLY A 420 6.95 -11.66 8.66
N GLN A 421 6.67 -10.43 9.03
CA GLN A 421 5.34 -9.94 9.32
C GLN A 421 5.18 -8.49 8.89
N ARG A 422 3.95 -8.02 8.78
CA ARG A 422 3.66 -6.61 8.57
C ARG A 422 4.04 -5.79 9.81
N ALA A 423 4.24 -4.48 9.62
CA ALA A 423 4.54 -3.56 10.70
C ALA A 423 3.40 -3.56 11.75
N ALA A 424 3.69 -4.12 12.92
CA ALA A 424 2.78 -4.24 14.06
C ALA A 424 3.59 -4.25 15.37
N PRO A 425 2.99 -3.95 16.53
CA PRO A 425 3.69 -4.04 17.81
C PRO A 425 4.39 -5.40 17.99
N GLY A 426 5.64 -5.38 18.45
CA GLY A 426 6.49 -6.57 18.59
C GLY A 426 7.26 -6.98 17.33
N ALA A 427 7.01 -6.40 16.15
CA ALA A 427 7.83 -6.63 14.97
C ALA A 427 9.20 -5.95 15.10
N ILE A 428 10.28 -6.67 14.81
CA ILE A 428 11.62 -6.09 14.71
C ILE A 428 11.62 -5.07 13.58
N GLU A 429 11.93 -3.81 13.89
CA GLU A 429 12.00 -2.72 12.92
C GLU A 429 13.39 -2.15 12.71
N ARG A 430 14.28 -2.30 13.70
CA ARG A 430 15.69 -1.87 13.64
C ARG A 430 16.60 -2.99 14.05
N VAL A 431 17.73 -3.07 13.40
CA VAL A 431 18.78 -4.05 13.65
C VAL A 431 20.13 -3.38 13.64
N ARG A 432 20.99 -3.75 14.59
CA ARG A 432 22.43 -3.44 14.57
C ARG A 432 23.19 -4.69 14.92
N ILE A 433 24.26 -4.97 14.18
CA ILE A 433 25.14 -6.11 14.43
C ILE A 433 26.53 -5.56 14.76
N ASP A 434 27.00 -5.86 15.96
CA ASP A 434 28.34 -5.46 16.38
C ASP A 434 29.39 -6.15 15.49
N PRO A 435 30.31 -5.40 14.85
CA PRO A 435 31.23 -5.98 13.87
C PRO A 435 32.30 -6.89 14.48
N ASP A 436 32.57 -6.81 15.78
CA ASP A 436 33.58 -7.62 16.46
C ASP A 436 32.98 -8.90 17.04
N THR A 437 31.91 -8.75 17.83
CA THR A 437 31.23 -9.87 18.49
C THR A 437 30.25 -10.61 17.58
N LYS A 438 29.84 -10.01 16.48
CA LYS A 438 28.83 -10.52 15.52
C LYS A 438 27.43 -10.72 16.14
N ARG A 439 27.17 -10.14 17.29
CA ARG A 439 25.87 -10.22 17.98
C ARG A 439 24.93 -9.11 17.50
N ALA A 440 23.69 -9.50 17.25
CA ALA A 440 22.64 -8.56 16.93
C ALA A 440 22.00 -7.97 18.19
N ARG A 441 21.62 -6.70 18.09
CA ARG A 441 20.61 -6.08 18.95
C ARG A 441 19.48 -5.57 18.08
N VAL A 442 18.26 -5.69 18.58
CA VAL A 442 17.05 -5.36 17.83
C VAL A 442 16.20 -4.36 18.60
N ARG A 443 15.43 -3.57 17.85
CA ARG A 443 14.37 -2.74 18.40
C ARG A 443 13.06 -3.13 17.72
N VAL A 444 11.99 -3.19 18.50
CA VAL A 444 10.67 -3.59 18.00
C VAL A 444 9.70 -2.43 18.02
N ILE A 445 8.70 -2.50 17.15
CA ILE A 445 7.62 -1.51 17.13
C ILE A 445 6.88 -1.56 18.48
N GLY A 446 6.73 -0.39 19.10
CA GLY A 446 6.08 -0.24 20.39
C GLY A 446 7.02 -0.31 21.61
N CYS A 447 8.35 -0.47 21.38
CA CYS A 447 9.36 -0.40 22.44
C CYS A 447 10.56 0.43 21.95
N GLU A 448 10.90 1.50 22.66
CA GLU A 448 12.02 2.38 22.30
C GLU A 448 13.38 1.81 22.72
N ALA A 449 13.44 0.92 23.71
CA ALA A 449 14.66 0.28 24.16
C ALA A 449 15.16 -0.75 23.14
N TRP A 450 16.49 -0.92 23.06
CA TRP A 450 17.11 -2.02 22.33
C TRP A 450 17.08 -3.31 23.16
N SER A 451 17.16 -4.45 22.51
CA SER A 451 17.06 -5.78 23.14
C SER A 451 18.16 -6.09 24.17
N ASP A 452 19.25 -5.33 24.17
CA ASP A 452 20.38 -5.40 25.11
C ASP A 452 20.34 -4.29 26.19
N GLU A 453 19.29 -3.46 26.21
CA GLU A 453 19.14 -2.34 27.14
C GLU A 453 18.11 -2.66 28.25
N PRO A 454 18.30 -2.08 29.45
CA PRO A 454 17.26 -2.11 30.49
C PRO A 454 15.95 -1.46 29.99
N GLY A 455 14.82 -2.12 30.21
CA GLY A 455 13.51 -1.65 29.77
C GLY A 455 13.01 -2.28 28.47
N PHE A 456 13.74 -3.18 27.87
CA PHE A 456 13.22 -4.01 26.80
C PHE A 456 12.33 -5.11 27.38
N ASP A 457 11.02 -4.89 27.37
CA ASP A 457 9.99 -5.78 27.91
C ASP A 457 9.00 -6.27 26.84
N ALA A 458 9.25 -5.93 25.58
CA ALA A 458 8.36 -6.25 24.48
C ALA A 458 8.53 -7.69 23.99
N ALA A 459 7.41 -8.35 23.70
CA ALA A 459 7.42 -9.63 23.00
C ALA A 459 7.87 -9.43 21.55
N VAL A 460 8.89 -10.19 21.11
CA VAL A 460 9.32 -10.19 19.71
C VAL A 460 8.45 -11.18 18.94
N THR A 461 7.70 -10.69 17.94
CA THR A 461 6.71 -11.51 17.20
C THR A 461 7.17 -11.90 15.80
N GLY A 462 8.12 -11.16 15.22
CA GLY A 462 8.67 -11.41 13.89
C GLY A 462 9.50 -10.22 13.42
N ILE A 463 9.70 -10.09 12.11
CA ILE A 463 10.50 -9.02 11.50
C ILE A 463 9.67 -8.28 10.44
N CYS A 464 9.59 -6.95 10.52
CA CYS A 464 8.92 -6.17 9.49
C CYS A 464 9.87 -5.77 8.36
N GLY A 465 9.34 -5.11 7.34
CA GLY A 465 10.10 -4.75 6.16
C GLY A 465 11.36 -3.92 6.42
N SER A 466 11.27 -2.85 7.24
CA SER A 466 12.47 -2.07 7.61
C SER A 466 13.49 -2.92 8.37
N GLY A 467 13.01 -3.80 9.26
CA GLY A 467 13.86 -4.70 10.02
C GLY A 467 14.64 -5.69 9.16
N ILE A 468 14.02 -6.32 8.15
CA ILE A 468 14.73 -7.27 7.28
C ILE A 468 15.74 -6.57 6.36
N ILE A 469 15.45 -5.36 5.88
CA ILE A 469 16.40 -4.55 5.13
C ILE A 469 17.63 -4.24 5.99
N GLU A 470 17.42 -3.74 7.23
CA GLU A 470 18.53 -3.49 8.14
C GLU A 470 19.29 -4.77 8.50
N ALA A 471 18.60 -5.88 8.78
CA ALA A 471 19.24 -7.15 9.12
C ALA A 471 20.18 -7.64 8.01
N VAL A 472 19.71 -7.67 6.75
CA VAL A 472 20.53 -8.12 5.62
C VAL A 472 21.70 -7.15 5.35
N ALA A 473 21.50 -5.84 5.47
CA ALA A 473 22.55 -4.85 5.32
C ALA A 473 23.61 -4.96 6.45
N GLU A 474 23.17 -5.11 7.69
CA GLU A 474 24.04 -5.28 8.85
C GLU A 474 24.85 -6.60 8.78
N MET A 475 24.23 -7.68 8.31
CA MET A 475 24.95 -8.94 8.04
C MET A 475 26.09 -8.74 7.02
N ARG A 476 25.85 -7.91 5.99
CA ARG A 476 26.88 -7.56 5.01
C ARG A 476 27.97 -6.70 5.62
N LEU A 477 27.63 -5.70 6.44
CA LEU A 477 28.55 -4.81 7.14
C LEU A 477 29.39 -5.57 8.19
N ALA A 478 28.78 -6.51 8.90
CA ALA A 478 29.47 -7.34 9.89
C ALA A 478 30.32 -8.48 9.27
N GLY A 479 30.28 -8.68 7.95
CA GLY A 479 31.01 -9.76 7.28
C GLY A 479 30.44 -11.16 7.54
N LEU A 480 29.16 -11.27 7.90
CA LEU A 480 28.43 -12.53 8.04
C LEU A 480 27.92 -13.08 6.71
N MET A 481 27.89 -12.20 5.71
CA MET A 481 27.41 -12.49 4.36
C MET A 481 28.38 -11.91 3.33
N ASP A 482 28.67 -12.65 2.28
CA ASP A 482 29.52 -12.23 1.18
C ASP A 482 28.77 -11.37 0.12
N PRO A 483 29.49 -10.75 -0.84
CA PRO A 483 28.84 -9.94 -1.88
C PRO A 483 27.84 -10.71 -2.75
N SER A 484 27.92 -12.03 -2.85
CA SER A 484 26.95 -12.86 -3.58
C SER A 484 25.67 -13.09 -2.78
N GLY A 485 25.62 -12.64 -1.52
CA GLY A 485 24.50 -12.85 -0.60
C GLY A 485 24.54 -14.24 0.08
N LEU A 486 25.68 -14.94 0.06
CA LEU A 486 25.84 -16.21 0.76
C LEU A 486 26.16 -15.97 2.23
N ILE A 487 25.38 -16.57 3.14
CA ILE A 487 25.62 -16.53 4.59
C ILE A 487 26.72 -17.55 4.90
N GLY A 488 27.75 -17.12 5.64
CA GLY A 488 28.87 -17.98 6.04
C GLY A 488 28.51 -18.93 7.18
N SER A 489 29.29 -20.02 7.32
CA SER A 489 29.18 -20.92 8.47
C SER A 489 29.70 -20.25 9.76
N ALA A 490 29.38 -20.84 10.90
CA ALA A 490 29.92 -20.39 12.19
C ALA A 490 31.46 -20.36 12.20
N GLU A 491 32.10 -21.35 11.57
CA GLU A 491 33.57 -21.42 11.45
C GLU A 491 34.11 -20.30 10.54
N ALA A 492 33.47 -20.06 9.40
CA ALA A 492 33.93 -19.07 8.42
C ALA A 492 33.73 -17.62 8.90
N THR A 493 32.68 -17.36 9.66
CA THR A 493 32.33 -16.03 10.18
C THR A 493 32.88 -15.75 11.57
N GLY A 494 33.24 -16.77 12.33
CA GLY A 494 33.54 -16.68 13.75
C GLY A 494 32.30 -16.42 14.62
N CYS A 495 31.10 -16.68 14.12
CA CYS A 495 29.83 -16.35 14.77
C CYS A 495 29.00 -17.62 15.03
N ALA A 496 28.77 -17.93 16.30
CA ALA A 496 27.98 -19.11 16.70
C ALA A 496 26.50 -19.01 16.31
N ASP A 497 25.99 -17.81 16.04
CA ASP A 497 24.62 -17.57 15.60
C ASP A 497 24.41 -17.80 14.09
N CYS A 498 25.50 -18.07 13.34
CA CYS A 498 25.43 -18.62 11.98
C CYS A 498 25.23 -20.14 12.06
N VAL A 499 24.01 -20.60 11.99
CA VAL A 499 23.63 -22.01 12.17
C VAL A 499 23.37 -22.71 10.83
N PRO A 500 23.64 -24.01 10.71
CA PRO A 500 23.33 -24.77 9.50
C PRO A 500 21.82 -24.79 9.22
N GLU A 501 21.43 -24.57 7.94
CA GLU A 501 20.08 -24.69 7.45
C GLU A 501 20.08 -25.47 6.13
N GLY A 502 19.77 -26.76 6.17
CA GLY A 502 19.83 -27.63 5.00
C GLY A 502 21.23 -27.69 4.38
N ARG A 503 21.39 -27.09 3.18
CA ARG A 503 22.67 -27.00 2.47
C ARG A 503 23.35 -25.62 2.62
N THR A 504 22.73 -24.71 3.36
CA THR A 504 23.15 -23.33 3.54
C THR A 504 23.23 -23.01 5.04
N HIS A 505 23.29 -21.73 5.36
CA HIS A 505 23.28 -21.25 6.74
C HIS A 505 22.19 -20.20 6.92
N ALA A 506 21.73 -20.05 8.16
CA ALA A 506 20.87 -18.95 8.60
C ALA A 506 21.54 -18.20 9.74
N TYR A 507 21.23 -16.93 9.90
CA TYR A 507 21.69 -16.14 11.01
C TYR A 507 20.58 -15.98 12.05
N ARG A 508 20.86 -16.34 13.32
CA ARG A 508 19.95 -16.13 14.44
C ARG A 508 20.01 -14.66 14.87
N LEU A 509 18.98 -13.92 14.46
CA LEU A 509 18.88 -12.50 14.72
C LEU A 509 18.50 -12.20 16.16
N TRP A 510 17.63 -13.01 16.76
CA TRP A 510 17.15 -12.85 18.12
C TRP A 510 16.67 -14.18 18.69
N SER A 511 16.77 -14.35 20.03
CA SER A 511 16.27 -15.52 20.75
C SER A 511 15.86 -15.15 22.17
N ASP A 512 14.75 -15.72 22.67
CA ASP A 512 14.36 -15.68 24.08
C ASP A 512 14.62 -17.02 24.80
N GLY A 513 15.31 -17.95 24.14
CA GLY A 513 15.59 -19.29 24.64
C GLY A 513 14.49 -20.31 24.32
N THR A 514 13.31 -19.87 23.90
CA THR A 514 12.19 -20.72 23.49
C THR A 514 11.83 -20.53 22.02
N ARG A 515 12.02 -19.34 21.50
CA ARG A 515 11.75 -18.93 20.11
C ARG A 515 12.96 -18.21 19.53
N ASP A 516 13.30 -18.59 18.31
CA ASP A 516 14.33 -17.93 17.51
C ASP A 516 13.69 -17.14 16.36
N VAL A 517 14.21 -15.94 16.10
CA VAL A 517 13.95 -15.20 14.87
C VAL A 517 15.19 -15.33 14.00
N MET A 518 15.03 -15.99 12.86
CA MET A 518 16.10 -16.32 11.93
C MET A 518 16.02 -15.46 10.68
N VAL A 519 17.18 -15.11 10.12
CA VAL A 519 17.32 -14.66 8.74
C VAL A 519 17.93 -15.80 7.93
N THR A 520 17.14 -16.37 7.04
CA THR A 520 17.53 -17.54 6.25
C THR A 520 18.19 -17.14 4.93
N GLN A 521 18.86 -18.10 4.27
CA GLN A 521 19.38 -17.86 2.92
C GLN A 521 18.26 -17.55 1.92
N THR A 522 17.07 -18.10 2.11
CA THR A 522 15.90 -17.82 1.28
C THR A 522 15.42 -16.38 1.45
N ASP A 523 15.46 -15.86 2.67
CA ASP A 523 15.11 -14.47 2.96
C ASP A 523 16.07 -13.50 2.29
N VAL A 524 17.37 -13.76 2.37
CA VAL A 524 18.39 -12.98 1.66
C VAL A 524 18.11 -12.96 0.15
N ARG A 525 17.76 -14.13 -0.45
CA ARG A 525 17.42 -14.20 -1.88
C ARG A 525 16.17 -13.40 -2.24
N ALA A 526 15.16 -13.41 -1.38
CA ALA A 526 13.95 -12.60 -1.59
C ALA A 526 14.29 -11.09 -1.62
N ILE A 527 15.12 -10.63 -0.68
CA ILE A 527 15.61 -9.24 -0.65
C ILE A 527 16.50 -8.92 -1.86
N GLN A 528 17.38 -9.84 -2.27
CA GLN A 528 18.22 -9.65 -3.46
C GLN A 528 17.38 -9.46 -4.73
N LEU A 529 16.34 -10.26 -4.92
CA LEU A 529 15.47 -10.13 -6.09
C LEU A 529 14.70 -8.80 -6.09
N ALA A 530 14.14 -8.43 -4.94
CA ALA A 530 13.41 -7.17 -4.80
C ALA A 530 14.30 -5.94 -5.07
N LYS A 531 15.49 -5.89 -4.44
CA LYS A 531 16.40 -4.77 -4.62
C LYS A 531 17.00 -4.72 -6.03
N SER A 532 17.17 -5.88 -6.68
CA SER A 532 17.69 -5.94 -8.04
C SER A 532 16.70 -5.38 -9.05
N ALA A 533 15.40 -5.62 -8.86
CA ALA A 533 14.36 -5.01 -9.68
C ALA A 533 14.37 -3.48 -9.52
N LEU A 534 14.49 -3.00 -8.27
CA LEU A 534 14.53 -1.57 -7.97
C LEU A 534 15.74 -0.89 -8.61
N TYR A 535 16.94 -1.45 -8.39
CA TYR A 535 18.18 -0.92 -8.94
C TYR A 535 18.21 -0.94 -10.48
N ALA A 536 17.71 -2.02 -11.08
CA ALA A 536 17.62 -2.14 -12.54
C ALA A 536 16.72 -1.05 -13.14
N GLY A 537 15.60 -0.73 -12.49
CA GLY A 537 14.75 0.40 -12.87
C GLY A 537 15.49 1.74 -12.80
N ALA A 538 16.23 1.99 -11.72
CA ALA A 538 17.04 3.20 -11.57
C ALA A 538 18.11 3.32 -12.66
N ARG A 539 18.88 2.25 -12.92
CA ARG A 539 19.90 2.23 -13.98
C ARG A 539 19.28 2.44 -15.37
N LEU A 540 18.14 1.83 -15.62
CA LEU A 540 17.45 2.01 -16.89
C LEU A 540 17.06 3.47 -17.13
N LEU A 541 16.55 4.16 -16.09
CA LEU A 541 16.25 5.60 -16.19
C LEU A 541 17.52 6.43 -16.38
N MET A 542 18.61 6.08 -15.69
CA MET A 542 19.91 6.76 -15.84
C MET A 542 20.47 6.58 -17.25
N ASP A 543 20.40 5.37 -17.82
CA ASP A 543 20.82 5.11 -19.20
C ASP A 543 20.00 5.92 -20.21
N GLU A 544 18.68 5.97 -20.04
CA GLU A 544 17.78 6.75 -20.89
C GLU A 544 17.99 8.26 -20.78
N ALA A 545 18.40 8.74 -19.60
CA ALA A 545 18.82 10.10 -19.39
C ALA A 545 20.26 10.37 -19.86
N GLY A 546 21.07 9.34 -20.09
CA GLY A 546 22.49 9.46 -20.42
C GLY A 546 23.30 10.06 -19.28
N VAL A 547 23.02 9.63 -18.04
CA VAL A 547 23.72 10.05 -16.82
C VAL A 547 24.36 8.84 -16.12
N ASP A 548 25.57 9.01 -15.60
CA ASP A 548 26.30 7.93 -14.93
C ASP A 548 26.14 7.92 -13.41
N ALA A 549 25.70 9.03 -12.83
CA ALA A 549 25.52 9.20 -11.40
C ALA A 549 24.27 10.02 -11.08
N VAL A 550 23.78 9.88 -9.85
CA VAL A 550 22.71 10.71 -9.30
C VAL A 550 23.29 11.61 -8.20
N ASP A 551 22.85 12.87 -8.17
CA ASP A 551 23.31 13.85 -7.18
C ASP A 551 22.49 13.80 -5.90
N ARG A 552 21.24 13.37 -5.99
CA ARG A 552 20.29 13.30 -4.87
C ARG A 552 19.36 12.11 -5.04
N VAL A 553 19.02 11.46 -3.93
CA VAL A 553 18.00 10.42 -3.86
C VAL A 553 16.95 10.78 -2.81
N THR A 554 15.68 10.70 -3.17
CA THR A 554 14.55 10.88 -2.25
C THR A 554 13.77 9.57 -2.14
N LEU A 555 13.77 8.96 -0.95
CA LEU A 555 12.98 7.78 -0.65
C LEU A 555 11.59 8.22 -0.21
N ALA A 556 10.56 7.83 -0.94
CA ALA A 556 9.15 8.11 -0.67
C ALA A 556 8.39 6.84 -0.28
N GLY A 557 7.12 7.00 0.08
CA GLY A 557 6.24 5.93 0.50
C GLY A 557 6.25 5.68 2.01
N ALA A 558 5.20 5.08 2.52
CA ALA A 558 5.06 4.76 3.95
C ALA A 558 6.20 3.88 4.46
N PHE A 559 6.72 3.04 3.60
CA PHE A 559 7.85 2.16 3.87
C PHE A 559 9.19 2.91 3.70
N GLY A 560 9.34 3.71 2.63
CA GLY A 560 10.53 4.52 2.35
C GLY A 560 10.93 5.44 3.50
N ALA A 561 9.97 5.95 4.27
CA ALA A 561 10.19 6.78 5.45
C ALA A 561 10.99 6.09 6.57
N HIS A 562 11.00 4.76 6.59
CA HIS A 562 11.64 3.96 7.64
C HIS A 562 12.92 3.27 7.18
N ILE A 563 13.31 3.42 5.92
CA ILE A 563 14.56 2.87 5.38
C ILE A 563 15.72 3.79 5.73
N SER A 564 16.76 3.23 6.32
CA SER A 564 18.02 3.96 6.54
C SER A 564 18.75 4.16 5.20
N PRO A 565 19.16 5.38 4.83
CA PRO A 565 19.93 5.66 3.62
C PRO A 565 21.17 4.79 3.47
N VAL A 566 21.92 4.62 4.56
CA VAL A 566 23.13 3.78 4.56
C VAL A 566 22.80 2.33 4.22
N HIS A 567 21.76 1.76 4.84
CA HIS A 567 21.35 0.37 4.58
C HIS A 567 20.80 0.18 3.18
N ALA A 568 20.05 1.17 2.64
CA ALA A 568 19.60 1.14 1.26
C ALA A 568 20.77 1.08 0.27
N MET A 569 21.83 1.87 0.51
CA MET A 569 23.04 1.86 -0.33
C MET A 569 23.85 0.59 -0.12
N VAL A 570 24.02 0.10 1.12
CA VAL A 570 24.75 -1.16 1.42
C VAL A 570 24.12 -2.35 0.71
N LEU A 571 22.78 -2.39 0.63
CA LEU A 571 22.10 -3.42 -0.13
C LEU A 571 22.20 -3.19 -1.65
N GLY A 572 22.45 -1.97 -2.11
CA GLY A 572 22.29 -1.59 -3.50
C GLY A 572 20.82 -1.55 -3.91
N MET A 573 19.96 -1.00 -3.06
CA MET A 573 18.56 -0.67 -3.43
C MET A 573 18.51 0.57 -4.30
N ILE A 574 19.44 1.49 -4.07
CA ILE A 574 19.58 2.76 -4.78
C ILE A 574 20.99 2.88 -5.35
N PRO A 575 21.21 3.64 -6.43
CA PRO A 575 22.53 4.01 -6.90
C PRO A 575 23.32 4.74 -5.83
N ASP A 576 24.66 4.72 -5.96
CA ASP A 576 25.52 5.47 -5.07
C ASP A 576 25.25 6.97 -5.18
N ALA A 577 25.14 7.63 -4.04
CA ALA A 577 24.95 9.08 -3.91
C ALA A 577 25.57 9.59 -2.61
N PRO A 578 25.93 10.88 -2.48
CA PRO A 578 26.33 11.45 -1.21
C PRO A 578 25.29 11.20 -0.13
N LEU A 579 25.66 10.57 0.99
CA LEU A 579 24.73 10.16 2.04
C LEU A 579 23.94 11.33 2.65
N ASP A 580 24.51 12.51 2.68
CA ASP A 580 23.86 13.75 3.12
C ASP A 580 22.82 14.27 2.12
N ARG A 581 22.79 13.71 0.90
CA ARG A 581 21.81 14.01 -0.15
C ARG A 581 20.83 12.86 -0.41
N VAL A 582 20.86 11.81 0.40
CA VAL A 582 19.86 10.76 0.42
C VAL A 582 18.88 11.04 1.55
N GLY A 583 17.65 11.41 1.22
CA GLY A 583 16.63 11.81 2.19
C GLY A 583 15.38 10.95 2.11
N SER A 584 14.49 11.13 3.09
CA SER A 584 13.16 10.53 3.11
C SER A 584 12.10 11.63 3.01
N ALA A 585 11.11 11.41 2.13
CA ALA A 585 9.95 12.27 1.95
C ALA A 585 8.70 11.79 2.72
N GLY A 586 8.79 10.64 3.39
CA GLY A 586 7.63 10.07 4.05
C GLY A 586 6.51 9.70 3.06
N ASN A 587 5.26 9.91 3.46
CA ASN A 587 4.09 9.71 2.59
C ASN A 587 3.95 10.85 1.56
N ALA A 588 4.84 10.90 0.58
CA ALA A 588 4.83 11.94 -0.46
C ALA A 588 3.56 11.88 -1.34
N ALA A 589 3.03 10.69 -1.63
CA ALA A 589 1.77 10.53 -2.36
C ALA A 589 0.60 11.17 -1.61
N GLY A 590 0.46 10.89 -0.31
CA GLY A 590 -0.55 11.52 0.54
C GLY A 590 -0.37 13.04 0.67
N HIS A 591 0.89 13.52 0.71
CA HIS A 591 1.17 14.96 0.69
C HIS A 591 0.76 15.60 -0.63
N GLY A 592 1.07 14.98 -1.78
CA GLY A 592 0.63 15.44 -3.09
C GLY A 592 -0.90 15.44 -3.24
N ALA A 593 -1.59 14.44 -2.67
CA ALA A 593 -3.06 14.45 -2.59
C ALA A 593 -3.58 15.65 -1.79
N ARG A 594 -2.96 15.97 -0.65
CA ARG A 594 -3.31 17.14 0.16
C ARG A 594 -3.02 18.46 -0.57
N MET A 595 -1.90 18.56 -1.31
CA MET A 595 -1.63 19.72 -2.17
C MET A 595 -2.73 19.91 -3.21
N ALA A 596 -3.12 18.84 -3.93
CA ALA A 596 -4.16 18.89 -4.94
C ALA A 596 -5.57 19.16 -4.38
N LEU A 597 -5.81 18.79 -3.11
CA LEU A 597 -7.05 19.10 -2.41
C LEU A 597 -7.12 20.58 -2.03
N CYS A 598 -6.07 21.11 -1.40
CA CYS A 598 -6.06 22.43 -0.79
C CYS A 598 -5.68 23.55 -1.77
N ASP A 599 -5.05 23.23 -2.92
CA ASP A 599 -4.57 24.18 -3.92
C ASP A 599 -4.99 23.77 -5.34
N ARG A 600 -5.95 24.49 -5.95
CA ARG A 600 -6.33 24.27 -7.36
C ARG A 600 -5.17 24.51 -8.33
N GLY A 601 -4.22 25.37 -7.98
CA GLY A 601 -2.99 25.56 -8.76
C GLY A 601 -2.14 24.29 -8.77
N ALA A 602 -2.16 23.48 -7.71
CA ALA A 602 -1.50 22.18 -7.67
C ALA A 602 -2.14 21.17 -8.63
N ARG A 603 -3.48 21.21 -8.82
CA ARG A 603 -4.18 20.40 -9.85
C ARG A 603 -3.65 20.73 -11.25
N THR A 604 -3.60 22.02 -11.59
CA THR A 604 -3.05 22.46 -12.87
C THR A 604 -1.59 22.07 -13.05
N ARG A 605 -0.77 22.18 -11.97
CA ARG A 605 0.64 21.79 -12.01
C ARG A 605 0.81 20.30 -12.24
N VAL A 606 0.09 19.44 -11.53
CA VAL A 606 0.24 17.97 -11.69
C VAL A 606 -0.20 17.51 -13.07
N GLU A 607 -1.28 18.06 -13.63
CA GLU A 607 -1.73 17.75 -14.99
C GLU A 607 -0.70 18.19 -16.04
N ALA A 608 -0.09 19.35 -15.88
CA ALA A 608 0.99 19.81 -16.76
C ALA A 608 2.28 18.96 -16.58
N LEU A 609 2.60 18.57 -15.35
CA LEU A 609 3.76 17.77 -15.02
C LEU A 609 3.68 16.38 -15.66
N VAL A 610 2.54 15.70 -15.51
CA VAL A 610 2.32 14.35 -16.06
C VAL A 610 2.51 14.30 -17.58
N ARG A 611 2.07 15.34 -18.30
CA ARG A 611 2.28 15.44 -19.77
C ARG A 611 3.74 15.56 -20.16
N ARG A 612 4.63 15.95 -19.26
CA ARG A 612 6.08 16.09 -19.48
C ARG A 612 6.86 14.87 -19.05
N ILE A 613 6.26 13.98 -18.26
CA ILE A 613 6.93 12.76 -17.82
C ILE A 613 6.92 11.72 -18.94
N ARG A 614 8.09 11.30 -19.38
CA ARG A 614 8.24 10.20 -20.31
C ARG A 614 8.38 8.88 -19.55
N LYS A 615 7.43 7.97 -19.74
CA LYS A 615 7.52 6.62 -19.18
C LYS A 615 8.59 5.80 -19.91
N VAL A 616 9.36 5.03 -19.15
CA VAL A 616 10.26 3.97 -19.62
C VAL A 616 9.66 2.62 -19.21
N GLU A 617 9.41 1.73 -20.19
CA GLU A 617 8.74 0.45 -19.94
C GLU A 617 9.75 -0.63 -19.56
N THR A 618 9.79 -0.99 -18.29
CA THR A 618 10.73 -1.99 -17.75
C THR A 618 10.46 -3.40 -18.26
N ALA A 619 9.20 -3.74 -18.53
CA ALA A 619 8.80 -5.08 -18.96
C ALA A 619 9.34 -5.49 -20.33
N VAL A 620 9.65 -4.52 -21.22
CA VAL A 620 10.12 -4.77 -22.57
C VAL A 620 11.50 -4.18 -22.85
N ALA A 621 12.12 -3.51 -21.88
CA ALA A 621 13.44 -2.90 -22.04
C ALA A 621 14.55 -3.99 -22.07
N PRO A 622 15.33 -4.12 -23.16
CA PRO A 622 16.32 -5.19 -23.29
C PRO A 622 17.39 -5.17 -22.20
N ARG A 623 17.80 -3.97 -21.74
CA ARG A 623 18.85 -3.80 -20.73
C ARG A 623 18.36 -4.02 -19.30
N PHE A 624 17.05 -4.08 -19.06
CA PHE A 624 16.52 -4.31 -17.70
C PHE A 624 17.04 -5.63 -17.11
N GLN A 625 17.03 -6.72 -17.90
CA GLN A 625 17.52 -8.02 -17.43
C GLN A 625 19.02 -8.01 -17.13
N GLU A 626 19.82 -7.29 -17.94
CA GLU A 626 21.26 -7.14 -17.70
C GLU A 626 21.52 -6.43 -16.35
N HIS A 627 20.86 -5.29 -16.13
CA HIS A 627 20.97 -4.55 -14.89
C HIS A 627 20.44 -5.35 -13.68
N PHE A 628 19.35 -6.09 -13.85
CA PHE A 628 18.80 -6.95 -12.83
C PHE A 628 19.78 -8.02 -12.36
N VAL A 629 20.47 -8.69 -13.29
CA VAL A 629 21.46 -9.73 -12.96
C VAL A 629 22.68 -9.12 -12.28
N ALA A 630 23.19 -8.00 -12.77
CA ALA A 630 24.33 -7.31 -12.15
C ALA A 630 24.00 -6.81 -10.74
N ALA A 631 22.77 -6.35 -10.54
CA ALA A 631 22.28 -5.88 -9.25
C ALA A 631 22.02 -7.00 -8.23
N ASN A 632 22.12 -8.30 -8.55
CA ASN A 632 21.96 -9.36 -7.55
C ASN A 632 23.11 -9.39 -6.51
N ALA A 633 24.30 -8.91 -6.86
CA ALA A 633 25.38 -8.75 -5.88
C ALA A 633 25.05 -7.61 -4.88
N ILE A 634 25.64 -7.65 -3.68
CA ILE A 634 25.40 -6.70 -2.60
C ILE A 634 26.69 -5.91 -2.31
N PRO A 635 26.74 -4.60 -2.61
CA PRO A 635 25.68 -3.78 -3.20
C PRO A 635 25.43 -4.07 -4.68
N HIS A 636 26.46 -4.23 -5.52
CA HIS A 636 26.36 -4.44 -6.96
C HIS A 636 27.59 -5.20 -7.50
N ALA A 637 27.45 -5.86 -8.64
CA ALA A 637 28.54 -6.66 -9.22
C ALA A 637 29.67 -5.78 -9.81
N SER A 638 29.33 -4.64 -10.42
CA SER A 638 30.26 -3.78 -11.16
C SER A 638 30.21 -2.31 -10.76
N ASP A 639 29.04 -1.78 -10.43
CA ASP A 639 28.89 -0.36 -10.12
C ASP A 639 29.62 -0.01 -8.81
N PRO A 640 30.41 1.07 -8.79
CA PRO A 640 31.14 1.48 -7.59
C PRO A 640 30.22 2.21 -6.60
N PHE A 641 30.53 2.08 -5.32
CA PHE A 641 29.85 2.77 -4.22
C PHE A 641 30.85 3.54 -3.36
N PRO A 642 31.46 4.62 -3.90
CA PRO A 642 32.50 5.36 -3.21
C PRO A 642 32.01 6.05 -1.92
N HIS A 643 30.72 6.43 -1.83
CA HIS A 643 30.17 7.10 -0.66
C HIS A 643 29.87 6.16 0.52
N LEU A 644 29.89 4.82 0.31
CA LEU A 644 29.76 3.84 1.41
C LEU A 644 31.06 3.59 2.19
N GLY A 645 32.20 3.94 1.60
CA GLY A 645 33.47 3.50 2.13
C GLY A 645 33.75 2.00 1.93
N PRO A 646 34.82 1.45 2.55
CA PRO A 646 35.21 0.06 2.35
C PRO A 646 34.25 -0.90 3.06
N LEU A 647 33.66 -1.84 2.33
CA LEU A 647 32.88 -2.95 2.86
C LEU A 647 33.76 -4.17 3.15
N PRO A 648 33.41 -5.04 4.12
CA PRO A 648 34.16 -6.24 4.43
C PRO A 648 34.37 -7.13 3.20
N ARG A 649 35.63 -7.58 2.98
CA ARG A 649 35.99 -8.47 1.88
C ARG A 649 35.96 -9.92 2.37
N VAL A 650 34.79 -10.51 2.40
CA VAL A 650 34.58 -11.93 2.73
C VAL A 650 34.09 -12.68 1.48
N ALA A 651 34.43 -13.96 1.37
CA ALA A 651 33.94 -14.84 0.32
C ALA A 651 33.72 -16.23 0.93
N PHE A 652 32.48 -16.68 0.89
CA PHE A 652 32.07 -18.00 1.40
C PHE A 652 31.82 -18.96 0.23
N GLY A 653 32.82 -19.10 -0.66
CA GLY A 653 32.74 -19.99 -1.83
C GLY A 653 32.45 -21.42 -1.43
N ALA A 654 31.77 -22.18 -2.30
CA ALA A 654 31.49 -23.60 -2.14
C ALA A 654 32.79 -24.37 -1.83
N GLY A 655 33.09 -24.53 -0.56
CA GLY A 655 34.16 -25.39 -0.08
C GLY A 655 33.84 -26.82 -0.42
N GLY A 656 34.70 -27.48 -1.21
CA GLY A 656 34.67 -28.92 -1.35
C GLY A 656 34.66 -29.50 -2.75
N GLY A 657 35.46 -28.94 -3.65
CA GLY A 657 35.98 -29.71 -4.79
C GLY A 657 37.35 -30.25 -4.44
N GLY A 658 37.44 -31.37 -3.68
CA GLY A 658 38.69 -32.06 -3.40
C GLY A 658 39.46 -32.31 -4.69
N GLY A 659 40.64 -31.67 -4.79
CA GLY A 659 41.58 -31.94 -5.88
C GLY A 659 41.88 -33.43 -5.99
N ARG A 660 41.30 -34.08 -6.98
CA ARG A 660 41.81 -35.35 -7.48
C ARG A 660 43.22 -35.06 -8.05
N ARG A 661 44.24 -35.22 -7.18
CA ARG A 661 45.62 -35.41 -7.61
C ARG A 661 45.63 -36.59 -8.58
N ARG A 662 45.69 -36.34 -9.87
CA ARG A 662 46.15 -37.33 -10.85
C ARG A 662 47.57 -37.68 -10.48
N ARG A 663 47.78 -38.86 -9.86
CA ARG A 663 49.07 -39.53 -9.90
C ARG A 663 49.27 -40.09 -11.31
N ARG A 664 50.37 -39.68 -11.93
CA ARG A 664 51.00 -40.40 -13.04
C ARG A 664 51.58 -41.71 -12.50
#